data_bec2acf2838dd25ed7fa0bd8d28180e2
#
_entry.id   bec2acf2838dd25ed7fa0bd8d28180e2
#
_cell.length_a   1.000
_cell.length_b   1.000
_cell.length_c   1.000
_cell.angle_alpha   90.00
_cell.angle_beta   90.00
_cell.angle_gamma   90.00
#
_symmetry.space_group_name_H-M   'P 1'
#
loop_
_entity.id
_entity.type
_entity.pdbx_description
1 polymer ?
#
loop_
_entity_poly.entity_id
_entity_poly.type
_entity_poly.pdbx_seq_one_letter_code
_entity_poly.pdbx_strand_id
1 'polypeptide(L)'
;MLADKSAKNSDNYSKIKEKFLDFKANLPKHFQKNQGRNFTNFLAKEYDDFIKSYLNETMREFFDEFVPQNDSFAFSVLATSKYAQTLLSANSELEILLVYKNLKGYNIKNFLKEFSEILDSSGMKFVIKIAEVDEIFINFKDDLKFKSETSQLRYICGSKSLYRLVKSEIIKIKEFDKKAFLNYHLKAFLPFSSISYLAQEPNLKSGFGGIDEIYHLNCILNCLDSDVSVRSQALKVMNEKEIASFNLNVDFLLSLLSALNLTQNTDTFSASSVEITTNFMQTKSKKLQDNESVISQKMLSSMNNVAIYSRFIAASLCRPFFKSELSFEQRKFARLKNGFYEINGVIYVPLHKKPALIEDLINELLELKDVDYKFDISAIFYIKRAIITKDGLERAISEFKKIFLRENSYAILKSLLDAQMIQILIKPMEHISQLAEYDGYHEFTVDEHSILSVKFLENIKDKFIKNLYAELCLEGKTMLKIVTLMHDVGKGLGGKDHANIGANIFRAYANKLNLSQKAINIGVILIKYHTLMSNVSNREDIYSQRVIFAFISKLGDKQVLKLLYILSYCVINATNERLYNAYTAKLLRELYEISLSAFSDENLLDEATRRVKKEQSIKRNSEFLALEPKLQEKIFKITSNLVFTKYSASEIINLSKVADSLNETEIFINNTKNLSIQIYTNKSLNLSALLYEFAKFDLAYMEIFELFEKKFYIRLDFNQNVKNHELENTKILALKSLNSEVLREPLKPNINKDEINFELNHSKDYAKLSINAKDQRGLMAYVMSVFDRLHFQVTSARIQTVKNRTRNLFLIEKNERLESKGEEILNLLISE
;
A
#
# COMPACT_ATOMS: atom_id res chain seq x y z
N MET A 1 15.28 23.28 -59.10
CA MET A 1 16.07 22.10 -58.62
C MET A 1 16.20 22.03 -57.11
N LEU A 2 16.51 23.12 -56.36
CA LEU A 2 16.59 23.03 -54.87
C LEU A 2 15.20 22.88 -54.21
N ALA A 3 14.15 23.50 -54.70
CA ALA A 3 12.79 23.38 -54.18
C ALA A 3 12.19 22.00 -54.42
N ASP A 4 12.47 21.34 -55.52
CA ASP A 4 11.99 20.00 -55.86
C ASP A 4 12.68 18.90 -55.01
N LYS A 5 13.97 19.12 -54.61
CA LYS A 5 14.69 18.21 -53.73
C LYS A 5 14.13 18.24 -52.31
N SER A 6 13.85 19.42 -51.74
CA SER A 6 13.26 19.55 -50.39
C SER A 6 11.88 18.91 -50.29
N ALA A 7 11.05 19.01 -51.34
CA ALA A 7 9.75 18.37 -51.37
C ALA A 7 9.82 16.82 -51.46
N LYS A 8 10.77 16.26 -52.25
CA LYS A 8 10.98 14.79 -52.31
C LYS A 8 11.53 14.19 -51.03
N ASN A 9 12.36 14.93 -50.31
CA ASN A 9 12.98 14.46 -49.04
C ASN A 9 11.97 14.47 -47.91
N SER A 10 11.12 15.49 -47.82
CA SER A 10 9.95 15.54 -46.91
C SER A 10 9.02 14.33 -47.11
N ASP A 11 8.88 13.81 -48.35
CA ASP A 11 8.05 12.64 -48.67
C ASP A 11 8.66 11.33 -48.13
N ASN A 12 9.99 11.16 -48.11
CA ASN A 12 10.65 9.94 -47.61
C ASN A 12 10.56 9.82 -46.09
N TYR A 13 10.83 10.89 -45.34
CA TYR A 13 10.65 10.89 -43.87
C TYR A 13 9.18 10.64 -43.51
N SER A 14 8.24 11.22 -44.24
CA SER A 14 6.80 10.98 -44.06
C SER A 14 6.45 9.52 -44.25
N LYS A 15 6.98 8.85 -45.27
CA LYS A 15 6.79 7.40 -45.50
C LYS A 15 7.39 6.53 -44.39
N ILE A 16 8.54 6.88 -43.85
CA ILE A 16 9.13 6.14 -42.71
C ILE A 16 8.22 6.31 -41.47
N LYS A 17 7.74 7.54 -41.23
CA LYS A 17 6.85 7.84 -40.11
C LYS A 17 5.50 7.10 -40.23
N GLU A 18 4.92 7.03 -41.44
CA GLU A 18 3.69 6.25 -41.71
C GLU A 18 3.90 4.77 -41.40
N LYS A 19 5.00 4.18 -41.86
CA LYS A 19 5.36 2.79 -41.53
C LYS A 19 5.51 2.56 -40.03
N PHE A 20 6.10 3.52 -39.32
CA PHE A 20 6.21 3.46 -37.87
C PHE A 20 4.83 3.51 -37.18
N LEU A 21 3.94 4.40 -37.63
CA LEU A 21 2.57 4.49 -37.11
C LEU A 21 1.78 3.21 -37.36
N ASP A 22 1.89 2.61 -38.57
CA ASP A 22 1.28 1.32 -38.89
C ASP A 22 1.86 0.18 -38.01
N PHE A 23 3.18 0.13 -37.85
CA PHE A 23 3.85 -0.79 -36.92
C PHE A 23 3.28 -0.65 -35.51
N LYS A 24 3.18 0.59 -35.00
CA LYS A 24 2.65 0.89 -33.66
C LYS A 24 1.20 0.43 -33.51
N ALA A 25 0.37 0.65 -34.51
CA ALA A 25 -1.03 0.21 -34.52
C ALA A 25 -1.16 -1.33 -34.52
N ASN A 26 -0.18 -2.04 -35.09
CA ASN A 26 -0.15 -3.51 -35.14
C ASN A 26 0.59 -4.17 -33.94
N LEU A 27 1.14 -3.41 -33.00
CA LEU A 27 1.82 -3.95 -31.82
C LEU A 27 0.98 -4.98 -31.04
N PRO A 28 -0.34 -4.79 -30.80
CA PRO A 28 -1.17 -5.80 -30.15
C PRO A 28 -1.14 -7.16 -30.84
N LYS A 29 -1.14 -7.19 -32.18
CA LYS A 29 -1.06 -8.44 -32.96
C LYS A 29 0.32 -9.11 -32.84
N HIS A 30 1.38 -8.30 -32.80
CA HIS A 30 2.75 -8.80 -32.60
C HIS A 30 2.95 -9.35 -31.20
N PHE A 31 2.38 -8.71 -30.18
CA PHE A 31 2.40 -9.20 -28.80
C PHE A 31 1.70 -10.56 -28.67
N GLN A 32 0.59 -10.79 -29.35
CA GLN A 32 -0.09 -12.08 -29.31
C GLN A 32 0.75 -13.24 -29.88
N LYS A 33 1.68 -12.95 -30.79
CA LYS A 33 2.61 -13.94 -31.34
C LYS A 33 3.86 -14.13 -30.49
N ASN A 34 4.33 -13.07 -29.86
CA ASN A 34 5.59 -13.02 -29.09
C ASN A 34 5.33 -12.36 -27.75
N GLN A 35 5.74 -12.99 -26.66
CA GLN A 35 5.59 -12.45 -25.31
C GLN A 35 6.96 -12.44 -24.58
N GLY A 36 7.07 -11.72 -23.47
CA GLY A 36 8.27 -11.64 -22.66
C GLY A 36 9.46 -11.10 -23.45
N ARG A 37 10.64 -11.69 -23.23
CA ARG A 37 11.86 -11.28 -23.94
C ARG A 37 11.75 -11.42 -25.45
N ASN A 38 10.94 -12.33 -25.98
CA ASN A 38 10.76 -12.44 -27.43
C ASN A 38 10.10 -11.17 -28.00
N PHE A 39 9.13 -10.61 -27.28
CA PHE A 39 8.48 -9.36 -27.68
C PHE A 39 9.42 -8.16 -27.53
N THR A 40 10.14 -8.05 -26.41
CA THR A 40 11.06 -6.94 -26.20
C THR A 40 12.24 -6.95 -27.18
N ASN A 41 12.76 -8.13 -27.52
CA ASN A 41 13.79 -8.28 -28.56
C ASN A 41 13.26 -7.92 -29.95
N PHE A 42 12.03 -8.33 -30.26
CA PHE A 42 11.35 -7.93 -31.50
C PHE A 42 11.21 -6.40 -31.56
N LEU A 43 10.72 -5.75 -30.49
CA LEU A 43 10.63 -4.30 -30.42
C LEU A 43 11.99 -3.62 -30.66
N ALA A 44 13.03 -4.09 -29.97
CA ALA A 44 14.38 -3.53 -30.11
C ALA A 44 14.89 -3.62 -31.56
N LYS A 45 14.66 -4.73 -32.24
CA LYS A 45 15.05 -4.92 -33.64
C LYS A 45 14.30 -3.98 -34.59
N GLU A 46 12.99 -3.88 -34.45
CA GLU A 46 12.17 -2.99 -35.29
C GLU A 46 12.56 -1.52 -35.10
N TYR A 47 12.77 -1.08 -33.84
CA TYR A 47 13.25 0.28 -33.57
C TYR A 47 14.65 0.53 -34.17
N ASP A 48 15.58 -0.45 -34.08
CA ASP A 48 16.87 -0.37 -34.75
C ASP A 48 16.73 -0.18 -36.26
N ASP A 49 15.80 -0.87 -36.88
CA ASP A 49 15.60 -0.79 -38.33
C ASP A 49 14.94 0.53 -38.76
N PHE A 50 14.07 1.11 -37.92
CA PHE A 50 13.59 2.49 -38.13
C PHE A 50 14.70 3.52 -37.97
N ILE A 51 15.56 3.43 -36.96
CA ILE A 51 16.69 4.33 -36.73
C ILE A 51 17.64 4.26 -37.95
N LYS A 52 17.96 3.07 -38.45
CA LYS A 52 18.79 2.89 -39.66
C LYS A 52 18.14 3.54 -40.89
N SER A 53 16.83 3.43 -41.04
CA SER A 53 16.09 4.02 -42.15
C SER A 53 16.18 5.55 -42.11
N TYR A 54 15.98 6.17 -40.94
CA TYR A 54 16.16 7.60 -40.75
C TYR A 54 17.60 8.03 -40.99
N LEU A 55 18.61 7.31 -40.49
CA LEU A 55 20.01 7.60 -40.73
C LEU A 55 20.34 7.57 -42.20
N ASN A 56 19.90 6.56 -42.94
CA ASN A 56 20.17 6.43 -44.36
C ASN A 56 19.60 7.59 -45.19
N GLU A 57 18.39 8.05 -44.86
CA GLU A 57 17.81 9.23 -45.55
C GLU A 57 18.53 10.51 -45.17
N THR A 58 18.87 10.72 -43.89
CA THR A 58 19.65 11.90 -43.45
C THR A 58 21.02 11.93 -44.11
N MET A 59 21.70 10.79 -44.27
CA MET A 59 22.97 10.70 -44.97
C MET A 59 22.85 11.03 -46.46
N ARG A 60 21.78 10.57 -47.13
CA ARG A 60 21.48 10.87 -48.53
C ARG A 60 21.24 12.37 -48.72
N GLU A 61 20.52 12.99 -47.82
CA GLU A 61 20.23 14.43 -47.88
C GLU A 61 21.47 15.27 -47.64
N PHE A 62 22.28 14.91 -46.62
CA PHE A 62 23.45 15.65 -46.19
C PHE A 62 24.64 15.51 -47.16
N PHE A 63 24.85 14.33 -47.78
CA PHE A 63 26.02 14.04 -48.63
C PHE A 63 25.70 13.93 -50.12
N ASP A 64 24.42 14.04 -50.51
CA ASP A 64 23.92 13.90 -51.88
C ASP A 64 24.36 12.57 -52.54
N GLU A 65 25.07 12.61 -53.69
CA GLU A 65 25.55 11.43 -54.41
C GLU A 65 26.77 10.73 -53.78
N PHE A 66 27.41 11.39 -52.81
CA PHE A 66 28.67 10.94 -52.16
C PHE A 66 28.43 10.39 -50.76
N VAL A 67 27.44 9.53 -50.57
CA VAL A 67 27.18 8.91 -49.27
C VAL A 67 28.41 8.11 -48.81
N PRO A 68 29.02 8.47 -47.65
CA PRO A 68 30.18 7.73 -47.16
C PRO A 68 29.81 6.27 -46.86
N GLN A 69 30.75 5.36 -47.11
CA GLN A 69 30.59 3.98 -46.64
C GLN A 69 30.61 3.96 -45.10
N ASN A 70 29.86 3.03 -44.50
CA ASN A 70 29.60 2.98 -43.07
C ASN A 70 30.82 3.11 -42.15
N ASP A 71 32.00 2.59 -42.56
CA ASP A 71 33.22 2.69 -41.75
C ASP A 71 34.07 3.93 -42.03
N SER A 72 33.81 4.65 -43.15
CA SER A 72 34.54 5.88 -43.51
C SER A 72 34.02 7.15 -42.85
N PHE A 73 32.75 7.13 -42.40
CA PHE A 73 32.14 8.23 -41.66
C PHE A 73 32.27 8.02 -40.16
N ALA A 74 32.99 8.91 -39.48
CA ALA A 74 33.31 8.75 -38.04
C ALA A 74 32.12 9.09 -37.13
N PHE A 75 31.06 8.37 -37.29
CA PHE A 75 29.83 8.48 -36.56
C PHE A 75 29.23 7.12 -36.26
N SER A 76 28.63 6.94 -35.06
CA SER A 76 27.99 5.70 -34.69
C SER A 76 26.77 5.96 -33.79
N VAL A 77 25.71 5.19 -34.00
CA VAL A 77 24.51 5.22 -33.18
C VAL A 77 24.50 3.96 -32.31
N LEU A 78 24.45 4.17 -31.01
CA LEU A 78 24.52 3.11 -30.02
C LEU A 78 23.27 3.15 -29.13
N ALA A 79 22.64 2.02 -28.90
CA ALA A 79 21.64 1.89 -27.84
C ALA A 79 22.34 1.87 -26.49
N THR A 80 21.72 2.51 -25.49
CA THR A 80 22.20 2.60 -24.11
C THR A 80 21.11 2.19 -23.13
N SER A 81 21.43 2.10 -21.85
CA SER A 81 20.47 1.88 -20.78
C SER A 81 19.58 0.66 -21.02
N LYS A 82 18.28 0.78 -20.71
CA LYS A 82 17.28 -0.29 -20.89
C LYS A 82 17.10 -0.70 -22.36
N TYR A 83 17.30 0.23 -23.28
CA TYR A 83 17.24 -0.08 -24.71
C TYR A 83 18.36 -1.03 -25.15
N ALA A 84 19.59 -0.80 -24.68
CA ALA A 84 20.70 -1.72 -24.92
C ALA A 84 20.48 -3.10 -24.30
N GLN A 85 19.84 -3.15 -23.15
CA GLN A 85 19.53 -4.39 -22.42
C GLN A 85 18.27 -5.10 -22.92
N THR A 86 17.59 -4.55 -23.93
CA THR A 86 16.29 -5.04 -24.44
C THR A 86 15.19 -5.17 -23.37
N LEU A 87 15.26 -4.34 -22.32
CA LEU A 87 14.25 -4.23 -21.27
C LEU A 87 13.20 -3.17 -21.65
N LEU A 88 12.58 -3.36 -22.80
CA LEU A 88 11.62 -2.46 -23.41
C LEU A 88 10.18 -2.89 -23.12
N SER A 89 9.28 -1.93 -23.14
CA SER A 89 7.84 -2.11 -23.28
C SER A 89 7.32 -1.27 -24.44
N ALA A 90 6.05 -1.39 -24.78
CA ALA A 90 5.45 -0.66 -25.89
C ALA A 90 5.56 0.89 -25.78
N ASN A 91 5.73 1.42 -24.57
CA ASN A 91 5.81 2.86 -24.28
C ASN A 91 7.20 3.31 -23.83
N SER A 92 8.20 2.46 -23.94
CA SER A 92 9.56 2.79 -23.51
C SER A 92 10.16 3.94 -24.31
N GLU A 93 10.95 4.76 -23.63
CA GLU A 93 11.86 5.72 -24.27
C GLU A 93 13.06 4.96 -24.83
N LEU A 94 13.54 5.39 -25.98
CA LEU A 94 14.70 4.84 -26.68
C LEU A 94 15.94 5.68 -26.32
N GLU A 95 16.75 5.16 -25.42
CA GLU A 95 17.96 5.85 -24.97
C GLU A 95 19.10 5.53 -25.92
N ILE A 96 19.61 6.53 -26.64
CA ILE A 96 20.68 6.38 -27.61
C ILE A 96 21.85 7.33 -27.34
N LEU A 97 23.04 6.86 -27.65
CA LEU A 97 24.27 7.62 -27.65
C LEU A 97 24.77 7.78 -29.10
N LEU A 98 24.79 9.03 -29.57
CA LEU A 98 25.42 9.43 -30.83
C LEU A 98 26.86 9.72 -30.56
N VAL A 99 27.76 8.92 -31.11
CA VAL A 99 29.20 9.10 -30.90
C VAL A 99 29.86 9.50 -32.21
N TYR A 100 30.74 10.46 -32.12
CA TYR A 100 31.48 10.95 -33.28
C TYR A 100 32.98 11.16 -32.98
N LYS A 101 33.76 11.24 -34.02
CA LYS A 101 35.14 11.70 -33.98
C LYS A 101 35.27 12.93 -34.89
N ASN A 102 35.82 13.99 -34.33
CA ASN A 102 35.98 15.24 -35.07
C ASN A 102 37.09 15.08 -36.14
N LEU A 103 36.71 15.12 -37.40
CA LEU A 103 37.64 14.98 -38.53
C LEU A 103 37.69 16.31 -39.27
N LYS A 104 38.91 16.77 -39.62
CA LYS A 104 39.11 17.98 -40.43
C LYS A 104 38.39 17.83 -41.78
N GLY A 105 37.59 18.83 -42.13
CA GLY A 105 36.84 18.87 -43.39
C GLY A 105 35.39 18.35 -43.35
N TYR A 106 34.95 17.76 -42.25
CA TYR A 106 33.55 17.27 -42.09
C TYR A 106 32.80 18.13 -41.07
N ASN A 107 31.61 18.62 -41.45
CA ASN A 107 30.76 19.35 -40.52
C ASN A 107 29.84 18.40 -39.74
N ILE A 108 30.46 17.51 -38.95
CA ILE A 108 29.78 16.43 -38.23
C ILE A 108 28.80 16.96 -37.20
N LYS A 109 29.07 18.16 -36.61
CA LYS A 109 28.18 18.75 -35.60
C LYS A 109 26.83 19.17 -36.19
N ASN A 110 26.82 19.71 -37.40
CA ASN A 110 25.58 20.05 -38.11
C ASN A 110 24.80 18.82 -38.48
N PHE A 111 25.48 17.77 -38.98
CA PHE A 111 24.84 16.47 -39.24
C PHE A 111 24.18 15.87 -37.99
N LEU A 112 24.87 15.88 -36.83
CA LEU A 112 24.35 15.37 -35.59
C LEU A 112 23.10 16.13 -35.11
N LYS A 113 23.11 17.46 -35.25
CA LYS A 113 21.99 18.31 -34.91
C LYS A 113 20.79 17.99 -35.78
N GLU A 114 20.95 17.96 -37.10
CA GLU A 114 19.90 17.64 -38.07
C GLU A 114 19.32 16.24 -37.84
N PHE A 115 20.19 15.23 -37.68
CA PHE A 115 19.75 13.87 -37.37
C PHE A 115 18.97 13.76 -36.07
N SER A 116 19.39 14.47 -35.02
CA SER A 116 18.65 14.52 -33.75
C SER A 116 17.28 15.16 -33.91
N GLU A 117 17.14 16.25 -34.64
CA GLU A 117 15.88 16.94 -34.93
C GLU A 117 14.92 16.03 -35.75
N ILE A 118 15.47 15.29 -36.71
CA ILE A 118 14.71 14.29 -37.49
C ILE A 118 14.19 13.16 -36.59
N LEU A 119 15.02 12.60 -35.71
CA LEU A 119 14.61 11.56 -34.78
C LEU A 119 13.51 12.07 -33.82
N ASP A 120 13.63 13.28 -33.28
CA ASP A 120 12.63 13.89 -32.41
C ASP A 120 11.27 14.07 -33.14
N SER A 121 11.30 14.33 -34.45
CA SER A 121 10.11 14.48 -35.28
C SER A 121 9.46 13.15 -35.72
N SER A 122 10.14 12.01 -35.50
CA SER A 122 9.75 10.67 -36.00
C SER A 122 8.47 10.11 -35.36
N GLY A 123 8.09 10.60 -34.18
CA GLY A 123 6.99 10.06 -33.37
C GLY A 123 7.42 8.94 -32.41
N MET A 124 8.70 8.53 -32.43
CA MET A 124 9.32 7.69 -31.41
C MET A 124 9.78 8.58 -30.24
N LYS A 125 9.85 8.03 -29.03
CA LYS A 125 10.32 8.77 -27.86
C LYS A 125 11.81 8.52 -27.66
N PHE A 126 12.63 9.50 -27.96
CA PHE A 126 14.08 9.39 -27.80
C PHE A 126 14.60 10.16 -26.59
N VAL A 127 15.66 9.61 -25.98
CA VAL A 127 16.57 10.32 -25.08
C VAL A 127 17.96 10.25 -25.75
N ILE A 128 18.36 11.35 -26.35
CA ILE A 128 19.58 11.42 -27.18
C ILE A 128 20.72 12.04 -26.39
N LYS A 129 21.86 11.35 -26.31
CA LYS A 129 23.13 11.89 -25.85
C LYS A 129 24.12 11.93 -26.98
N ILE A 130 24.97 12.95 -27.00
CA ILE A 130 25.99 13.15 -28.02
C ILE A 130 27.35 13.26 -27.33
N ALA A 131 28.34 12.51 -27.80
CA ALA A 131 29.67 12.51 -27.22
C ALA A 131 30.77 12.39 -28.30
N GLU A 132 31.84 13.18 -28.16
CA GLU A 132 33.05 12.97 -28.92
C GLU A 132 33.89 11.86 -28.28
N VAL A 133 34.31 10.88 -29.06
CA VAL A 133 34.97 9.68 -28.55
C VAL A 133 36.21 9.97 -27.72
N ASP A 134 37.01 10.92 -28.13
CA ASP A 134 38.30 11.27 -27.50
C ASP A 134 38.09 12.03 -26.16
N GLU A 135 36.90 12.56 -25.91
CA GLU A 135 36.51 13.28 -24.70
C GLU A 135 35.67 12.46 -23.71
N ILE A 136 35.22 11.27 -24.09
CA ILE A 136 34.28 10.46 -23.26
C ILE A 136 34.83 10.22 -21.86
N PHE A 137 36.08 9.79 -21.74
CA PHE A 137 36.68 9.51 -20.44
C PHE A 137 36.81 10.77 -19.57
N ILE A 138 37.27 11.85 -20.16
CA ILE A 138 37.52 13.12 -19.45
C ILE A 138 36.22 13.69 -18.91
N ASN A 139 35.18 13.74 -19.74
CA ASN A 139 33.91 14.40 -19.42
C ASN A 139 32.99 13.55 -18.52
N PHE A 140 33.09 12.21 -18.56
CA PHE A 140 32.10 11.35 -17.93
C PHE A 140 32.64 10.34 -16.91
N LYS A 141 33.94 10.31 -16.59
CA LYS A 141 34.53 9.38 -15.62
C LYS A 141 33.91 9.46 -14.22
N ASP A 142 33.44 10.64 -13.81
CA ASP A 142 32.80 10.89 -12.49
C ASP A 142 31.26 10.86 -12.53
N ASP A 143 30.66 10.78 -13.73
CA ASP A 143 29.22 10.75 -13.91
C ASP A 143 28.67 9.32 -13.75
N LEU A 144 28.14 8.99 -12.56
CA LEU A 144 27.55 7.69 -12.26
C LEU A 144 26.31 7.39 -13.13
N LYS A 145 25.56 8.41 -13.56
CA LYS A 145 24.41 8.23 -14.44
C LYS A 145 24.85 7.82 -15.83
N PHE A 146 25.82 8.52 -16.40
CA PHE A 146 26.39 8.17 -17.71
C PHE A 146 27.02 6.76 -17.68
N LYS A 147 27.77 6.43 -16.62
CA LYS A 147 28.30 5.07 -16.39
C LYS A 147 27.21 4.01 -16.41
N SER A 148 26.09 4.29 -15.76
CA SER A 148 24.96 3.36 -15.68
C SER A 148 24.33 3.15 -17.06
N GLU A 149 24.03 4.23 -17.75
CA GLU A 149 23.43 4.21 -19.08
C GLU A 149 24.32 3.53 -20.13
N THR A 150 25.62 3.69 -20.03
CA THR A 150 26.61 3.08 -20.93
C THR A 150 27.20 1.77 -20.42
N SER A 151 26.74 1.26 -19.28
CA SER A 151 27.23 -0.02 -18.71
C SER A 151 27.12 -1.19 -19.69
N GLN A 152 26.12 -1.14 -20.56
CA GLN A 152 25.93 -2.02 -21.70
C GLN A 152 25.66 -1.14 -22.92
N LEU A 153 26.46 -1.33 -23.97
CA LEU A 153 26.30 -0.68 -25.26
C LEU A 153 25.89 -1.72 -26.30
N ARG A 154 24.93 -1.38 -27.14
CA ARG A 154 24.52 -2.18 -28.29
C ARG A 154 24.62 -1.36 -29.56
N TYR A 155 25.39 -1.85 -30.53
CA TYR A 155 25.55 -1.23 -31.83
C TYR A 155 24.25 -1.26 -32.62
N ILE A 156 23.83 -0.11 -33.14
CA ILE A 156 22.66 0.00 -34.05
C ILE A 156 23.14 0.18 -35.48
N CYS A 157 23.87 1.29 -35.76
CA CYS A 157 24.35 1.60 -37.10
C CYS A 157 25.53 2.58 -37.08
N GLY A 158 26.14 2.85 -38.25
CA GLY A 158 27.29 3.74 -38.40
C GLY A 158 28.62 2.99 -38.37
N SER A 159 29.71 3.64 -37.97
CA SER A 159 31.07 3.08 -37.95
C SER A 159 31.26 2.04 -36.83
N LYS A 160 31.56 0.79 -37.20
CA LYS A 160 31.92 -0.27 -36.27
C LYS A 160 33.27 -0.08 -35.63
N SER A 161 34.22 0.57 -36.34
CA SER A 161 35.52 0.91 -35.78
C SER A 161 35.39 1.93 -34.65
N LEU A 162 34.52 2.94 -34.81
CA LEU A 162 34.24 3.93 -33.78
C LEU A 162 33.53 3.27 -32.57
N TYR A 163 32.57 2.38 -32.81
CA TYR A 163 31.95 1.61 -31.74
C TYR A 163 32.97 0.84 -30.88
N ARG A 164 34.01 0.22 -31.49
CA ARG A 164 35.05 -0.47 -30.74
C ARG A 164 35.87 0.49 -29.88
N LEU A 165 36.17 1.69 -30.38
CA LEU A 165 36.89 2.73 -29.63
C LEU A 165 36.05 3.18 -28.41
N VAL A 166 34.76 3.46 -28.62
CA VAL A 166 33.83 3.82 -27.53
C VAL A 166 33.78 2.73 -26.46
N LYS A 167 33.64 1.46 -26.86
CA LYS A 167 33.65 0.32 -25.95
C LYS A 167 34.90 0.30 -25.08
N SER A 168 36.09 0.63 -25.67
CA SER A 168 37.35 0.73 -24.93
C SER A 168 37.31 1.86 -23.89
N GLU A 169 36.82 3.06 -24.26
CA GLU A 169 36.68 4.17 -23.31
C GLU A 169 35.71 3.89 -22.17
N ILE A 170 34.59 3.24 -22.48
CA ILE A 170 33.61 2.85 -21.46
C ILE A 170 34.18 1.80 -20.48
N ILE A 171 35.05 0.89 -20.93
CA ILE A 171 35.75 -0.03 -20.04
C ILE A 171 36.62 0.76 -19.05
N LYS A 172 37.38 1.74 -19.50
CA LYS A 172 38.19 2.62 -18.62
C LYS A 172 37.31 3.37 -17.60
N ILE A 173 36.17 3.90 -18.04
CA ILE A 173 35.20 4.59 -17.16
C ILE A 173 34.65 3.63 -16.11
N LYS A 174 34.34 2.39 -16.47
CA LYS A 174 33.83 1.37 -15.53
C LYS A 174 34.84 1.02 -14.45
N GLU A 175 36.12 0.93 -14.79
CA GLU A 175 37.16 0.62 -13.80
C GLU A 175 37.48 1.82 -12.90
N PHE A 176 37.24 3.06 -13.38
CA PHE A 176 37.41 4.26 -12.58
C PHE A 176 36.34 4.34 -11.49
N ASP A 177 36.77 4.34 -10.23
CA ASP A 177 35.92 4.33 -9.03
C ASP A 177 34.78 3.29 -9.10
N LYS A 178 35.17 2.05 -9.41
CA LYS A 178 34.27 0.90 -9.50
C LYS A 178 33.44 0.70 -8.23
N LYS A 179 34.02 0.99 -7.07
CA LYS A 179 33.33 0.87 -5.77
C LYS A 179 32.17 1.84 -5.64
N ALA A 180 32.34 3.10 -6.02
CA ALA A 180 31.25 4.08 -5.99
C ALA A 180 30.11 3.67 -6.92
N PHE A 181 30.43 3.18 -8.11
CA PHE A 181 29.44 2.68 -9.08
C PHE A 181 28.64 1.49 -8.54
N LEU A 182 29.31 0.47 -7.99
CA LEU A 182 28.63 -0.67 -7.39
C LEU A 182 27.73 -0.26 -6.23
N ASN A 183 28.20 0.66 -5.37
CA ASN A 183 27.42 1.16 -4.24
C ASN A 183 26.18 1.96 -4.70
N TYR A 184 26.31 2.73 -5.79
CA TYR A 184 25.19 3.45 -6.39
C TYR A 184 24.06 2.49 -6.78
N HIS A 185 24.36 1.41 -7.47
CA HIS A 185 23.37 0.41 -7.89
C HIS A 185 22.85 -0.45 -6.73
N LEU A 186 23.69 -0.81 -5.75
CA LEU A 186 23.23 -1.53 -4.57
C LEU A 186 22.24 -0.72 -3.74
N LYS A 187 22.43 0.61 -3.65
CA LYS A 187 21.49 1.50 -2.96
C LYS A 187 20.17 1.70 -3.70
N ALA A 188 20.10 1.41 -4.98
CA ALA A 188 18.86 1.48 -5.76
C ALA A 188 17.88 0.35 -5.41
N PHE A 189 18.35 -0.76 -4.84
CA PHE A 189 17.47 -1.80 -4.34
C PHE A 189 16.77 -1.37 -3.06
N LEU A 190 15.43 -1.40 -3.05
CA LEU A 190 14.65 -1.09 -1.86
C LEU A 190 14.91 -2.14 -0.76
N PRO A 191 15.03 -1.76 0.53
CA PRO A 191 15.24 -2.72 1.61
C PRO A 191 14.07 -3.70 1.74
N PHE A 192 14.34 -4.98 2.03
CA PHE A 192 13.29 -5.96 2.37
C PHE A 192 12.50 -5.57 3.62
N SER A 193 13.09 -4.75 4.49
CA SER A 193 12.41 -4.23 5.68
C SER A 193 11.42 -3.10 5.41
N SER A 194 11.33 -2.58 4.18
CA SER A 194 10.33 -1.57 3.84
C SER A 194 8.97 -2.24 3.69
N ILE A 195 8.01 -1.80 4.50
CA ILE A 195 6.64 -2.36 4.58
C ILE A 195 5.89 -2.27 3.23
N SER A 196 6.33 -1.39 2.34
CA SER A 196 5.64 -1.08 1.08
C SER A 196 5.89 -2.04 -0.08
N TYR A 197 6.72 -3.07 0.06
CA TYR A 197 7.14 -3.87 -1.09
C TYR A 197 6.09 -4.85 -1.63
N LEU A 198 5.13 -5.28 -0.81
CA LEU A 198 3.99 -6.10 -1.25
C LEU A 198 2.71 -5.28 -1.38
N ALA A 199 2.81 -4.06 -1.90
CA ALA A 199 1.65 -3.27 -2.26
C ALA A 199 0.80 -4.01 -3.30
N GLN A 200 -0.52 -3.96 -3.15
CA GLN A 200 -1.44 -4.69 -4.05
C GLN A 200 -1.47 -4.12 -5.46
N GLU A 201 -1.17 -2.83 -5.61
CA GLU A 201 -1.15 -2.12 -6.88
C GLU A 201 0.28 -1.65 -7.20
N PRO A 202 1.19 -2.58 -7.55
CA PRO A 202 2.59 -2.23 -7.74
C PRO A 202 2.85 -1.58 -9.10
N ASN A 203 3.88 -0.72 -9.15
CA ASN A 203 4.47 -0.31 -10.41
C ASN A 203 5.41 -1.42 -10.89
N LEU A 204 5.09 -2.01 -12.06
CA LEU A 204 5.85 -3.14 -12.61
C LEU A 204 7.26 -2.76 -13.08
N LYS A 205 7.50 -1.47 -13.33
CA LYS A 205 8.79 -0.96 -13.78
C LYS A 205 9.68 -0.60 -12.61
N SER A 206 9.25 0.32 -11.75
CA SER A 206 10.06 0.91 -10.67
C SER A 206 9.72 0.36 -9.27
N GLY A 207 8.70 -0.49 -9.12
CA GLY A 207 8.34 -1.10 -7.85
C GLY A 207 9.32 -2.17 -7.39
N PHE A 208 9.13 -2.65 -6.18
CA PHE A 208 9.92 -3.74 -5.60
C PHE A 208 9.87 -4.99 -6.47
N GLY A 209 11.03 -5.49 -6.91
CA GLY A 209 11.10 -6.62 -7.84
C GLY A 209 10.65 -6.31 -9.28
N GLY A 210 10.54 -5.03 -9.63
CA GLY A 210 10.20 -4.56 -10.97
C GLY A 210 11.38 -4.63 -11.96
N ILE A 211 11.13 -4.21 -13.19
CA ILE A 211 12.11 -4.29 -14.29
C ILE A 211 13.37 -3.45 -14.02
N ASP A 212 13.25 -2.37 -13.25
CA ASP A 212 14.40 -1.53 -12.90
C ASP A 212 15.43 -2.26 -12.01
N GLU A 213 15.01 -3.22 -11.19
CA GLU A 213 15.95 -4.05 -10.42
C GLU A 213 16.79 -4.95 -11.35
N ILE A 214 16.22 -5.43 -12.45
CA ILE A 214 16.94 -6.22 -13.46
C ILE A 214 17.94 -5.32 -14.18
N TYR A 215 17.56 -4.08 -14.49
CA TYR A 215 18.46 -3.08 -15.05
C TYR A 215 19.66 -2.82 -14.14
N HIS A 216 19.41 -2.58 -12.84
CA HIS A 216 20.47 -2.35 -11.86
C HIS A 216 21.37 -3.58 -11.68
N LEU A 217 20.80 -4.78 -11.63
CA LEU A 217 21.57 -6.03 -11.59
C LEU A 217 22.48 -6.14 -12.82
N ASN A 218 21.96 -5.93 -14.02
CA ASN A 218 22.75 -6.00 -15.25
C ASN A 218 23.87 -4.96 -15.26
N CYS A 219 23.64 -3.74 -14.76
CA CYS A 219 24.70 -2.72 -14.62
C CYS A 219 25.82 -3.20 -13.69
N ILE A 220 25.47 -3.82 -12.55
CA ILE A 220 26.45 -4.42 -11.64
C ILE A 220 27.25 -5.50 -12.35
N LEU A 221 26.58 -6.46 -12.98
CA LEU A 221 27.22 -7.60 -13.63
C LEU A 221 28.14 -7.16 -14.77
N ASN A 222 27.71 -6.22 -15.60
CA ASN A 222 28.53 -5.64 -16.68
C ASN A 222 29.70 -4.79 -16.17
N CYS A 223 29.63 -4.27 -14.94
CA CYS A 223 30.76 -3.58 -14.30
C CYS A 223 31.75 -4.56 -13.67
N LEU A 224 31.26 -5.67 -13.13
CA LEU A 224 32.13 -6.69 -12.51
C LEU A 224 32.99 -7.40 -13.56
N ASP A 225 32.37 -7.81 -14.64
CA ASP A 225 33.06 -8.49 -15.75
C ASP A 225 32.25 -8.35 -17.05
N SER A 226 32.74 -7.52 -17.98
CA SER A 226 32.07 -7.28 -19.26
C SER A 226 32.24 -8.38 -20.29
N ASP A 227 33.21 -9.24 -20.09
CA ASP A 227 33.57 -10.31 -21.06
C ASP A 227 32.86 -11.64 -20.72
N VAL A 228 32.36 -11.77 -19.48
CA VAL A 228 31.60 -12.93 -19.04
C VAL A 228 30.11 -12.64 -19.10
N SER A 229 29.35 -13.57 -19.68
CA SER A 229 27.89 -13.41 -19.78
C SER A 229 27.22 -13.25 -18.41
N VAL A 230 26.15 -12.47 -18.34
CA VAL A 230 25.32 -12.27 -17.13
C VAL A 230 24.94 -13.63 -16.50
N ARG A 231 24.54 -14.61 -17.33
CA ARG A 231 24.21 -15.97 -16.88
C ARG A 231 25.41 -16.64 -16.18
N SER A 232 26.59 -16.60 -16.81
CA SER A 232 27.81 -17.25 -16.26
C SER A 232 28.24 -16.60 -14.95
N GLN A 233 28.06 -15.28 -14.79
CA GLN A 233 28.33 -14.61 -13.52
C GLN A 233 27.34 -15.01 -12.44
N ALA A 234 26.04 -15.10 -12.77
CA ALA A 234 25.00 -15.52 -11.83
C ALA A 234 25.22 -16.98 -11.36
N LEU A 235 25.70 -17.86 -12.25
CA LEU A 235 26.06 -19.24 -11.92
C LEU A 235 27.16 -19.40 -10.86
N LYS A 236 27.92 -18.33 -10.56
CA LYS A 236 28.90 -18.36 -9.44
C LYS A 236 28.22 -18.45 -8.06
N VAL A 237 26.96 -18.05 -7.95
CA VAL A 237 26.22 -17.94 -6.67
C VAL A 237 24.86 -18.63 -6.69
N MET A 238 24.37 -19.03 -7.89
CA MET A 238 23.08 -19.70 -8.11
C MET A 238 23.26 -20.98 -8.91
N ASN A 239 22.29 -21.90 -8.82
CA ASN A 239 22.24 -23.08 -9.68
C ASN A 239 21.38 -22.85 -10.94
N GLU A 240 21.42 -23.78 -11.89
CA GLU A 240 20.70 -23.69 -13.18
C GLU A 240 19.16 -23.59 -13.00
N LYS A 241 18.58 -24.30 -12.03
CA LYS A 241 17.14 -24.27 -11.77
C LYS A 241 16.71 -22.91 -11.25
N GLU A 242 17.51 -22.29 -10.37
CA GLU A 242 17.24 -20.96 -9.84
C GLU A 242 17.31 -19.90 -10.93
N ILE A 243 18.30 -19.98 -11.81
CA ILE A 243 18.43 -19.07 -12.95
C ILE A 243 17.25 -19.26 -13.94
N ALA A 244 16.86 -20.49 -14.21
CA ALA A 244 15.69 -20.76 -15.05
C ALA A 244 14.41 -20.16 -14.43
N SER A 245 14.22 -20.35 -13.12
CA SER A 245 13.10 -19.76 -12.38
C SER A 245 13.13 -18.23 -12.44
N PHE A 246 14.29 -17.62 -12.20
CA PHE A 246 14.47 -16.16 -12.30
C PHE A 246 14.07 -15.65 -13.69
N ASN A 247 14.57 -16.31 -14.76
CA ASN A 247 14.26 -15.92 -16.13
C ASN A 247 12.76 -16.04 -16.46
N LEU A 248 12.09 -17.09 -16.00
CA LEU A 248 10.64 -17.26 -16.21
C LEU A 248 9.84 -16.14 -15.55
N ASN A 249 10.24 -15.72 -14.33
CA ASN A 249 9.59 -14.61 -13.64
C ASN A 249 9.83 -13.27 -14.37
N VAL A 250 11.04 -13.02 -14.86
CA VAL A 250 11.37 -11.84 -15.67
C VAL A 250 10.55 -11.81 -16.96
N ASP A 251 10.46 -12.94 -17.68
CA ASP A 251 9.69 -13.03 -18.92
C ASP A 251 8.20 -12.77 -18.70
N PHE A 252 7.66 -13.26 -17.59
CA PHE A 252 6.29 -13.00 -17.22
C PHE A 252 6.06 -11.51 -16.92
N LEU A 253 6.94 -10.85 -16.14
CA LEU A 253 6.82 -9.42 -15.83
C LEU A 253 6.95 -8.54 -17.07
N LEU A 254 7.85 -8.87 -18.02
CA LEU A 254 7.97 -8.16 -19.29
C LEU A 254 6.70 -8.33 -20.15
N SER A 255 6.09 -9.53 -20.14
CA SER A 255 4.82 -9.77 -20.82
C SER A 255 3.71 -8.93 -20.21
N LEU A 256 3.59 -8.93 -18.88
CA LEU A 256 2.54 -8.21 -18.17
C LEU A 256 2.68 -6.70 -18.34
N LEU A 257 3.90 -6.16 -18.20
CA LEU A 257 4.17 -4.73 -18.44
C LEU A 257 3.83 -4.31 -19.87
N SER A 258 4.21 -5.13 -20.85
CA SER A 258 3.89 -4.85 -22.26
C SER A 258 2.38 -4.89 -22.52
N ALA A 259 1.67 -5.86 -21.95
CA ALA A 259 0.21 -5.95 -22.06
C ALA A 259 -0.48 -4.74 -21.42
N LEU A 260 -0.01 -4.32 -20.25
CA LEU A 260 -0.53 -3.16 -19.52
C LEU A 260 -0.31 -1.85 -20.30
N ASN A 261 0.88 -1.68 -20.89
CA ASN A 261 1.19 -0.51 -21.72
C ASN A 261 0.34 -0.49 -23.01
N LEU A 262 0.12 -1.64 -23.65
CA LEU A 262 -0.67 -1.75 -24.89
C LEU A 262 -2.18 -1.53 -24.65
N THR A 263 -2.69 -1.85 -23.47
CA THR A 263 -4.11 -1.73 -23.14
C THR A 263 -4.49 -0.44 -22.45
N GLN A 264 -3.61 0.10 -21.59
CA GLN A 264 -3.96 1.20 -20.69
C GLN A 264 -2.92 2.31 -20.57
N ASN A 265 -1.79 2.20 -21.27
CA ASN A 265 -0.71 3.20 -21.27
C ASN A 265 -0.16 3.54 -19.86
N THR A 266 -0.05 2.56 -18.97
CA THR A 266 0.45 2.73 -17.61
C THR A 266 1.46 1.63 -17.26
N ASP A 267 2.35 1.91 -16.28
CA ASP A 267 3.29 0.94 -15.70
C ASP A 267 2.79 0.38 -14.36
N THR A 268 1.68 0.93 -13.82
CA THR A 268 1.11 0.51 -12.53
C THR A 268 -0.05 -0.46 -12.75
N PHE A 269 0.06 -1.65 -12.17
CA PHE A 269 -0.99 -2.64 -12.18
C PHE A 269 -2.00 -2.33 -11.07
N SER A 270 -3.21 -1.96 -11.44
CA SER A 270 -4.27 -1.55 -10.52
C SER A 270 -5.50 -2.44 -10.63
N ALA A 271 -6.41 -2.34 -9.66
CA ALA A 271 -7.69 -3.04 -9.68
C ALA A 271 -8.45 -2.88 -11.01
N SER A 272 -8.45 -1.66 -11.57
CA SER A 272 -9.11 -1.35 -12.85
C SER A 272 -8.41 -1.97 -14.07
N SER A 273 -7.14 -2.36 -13.92
CA SER A 273 -6.35 -2.95 -15.01
C SER A 273 -6.41 -4.48 -15.07
N VAL A 274 -6.83 -5.12 -13.98
CA VAL A 274 -6.79 -6.59 -13.85
C VAL A 274 -7.57 -7.29 -14.97
N GLU A 275 -8.86 -6.98 -15.11
CA GLU A 275 -9.74 -7.62 -16.09
C GLU A 275 -9.26 -7.39 -17.52
N ILE A 276 -9.00 -6.15 -17.90
CA ILE A 276 -8.59 -5.78 -19.27
C ILE A 276 -7.29 -6.44 -19.64
N THR A 277 -6.28 -6.38 -18.75
CA THR A 277 -4.96 -6.96 -19.01
C THR A 277 -5.01 -8.49 -19.05
N THR A 278 -5.79 -9.10 -18.14
CA THR A 278 -6.01 -10.55 -18.09
C THR A 278 -6.63 -11.05 -19.39
N ASN A 279 -7.70 -10.44 -19.84
CA ASN A 279 -8.37 -10.78 -21.08
C ASN A 279 -7.45 -10.60 -22.29
N PHE A 280 -6.64 -9.54 -22.32
CA PHE A 280 -5.67 -9.30 -23.38
C PHE A 280 -4.57 -10.37 -23.45
N MET A 281 -4.10 -10.86 -22.31
CA MET A 281 -3.06 -11.90 -22.23
C MET A 281 -3.61 -13.31 -22.52
N GLN A 282 -4.88 -13.58 -22.29
CA GLN A 282 -5.51 -14.91 -22.40
C GLN A 282 -5.91 -15.36 -23.82
N THR A 283 -5.74 -14.54 -24.84
CA THR A 283 -6.25 -14.79 -26.21
C THR A 283 -5.81 -16.13 -26.86
N LYS A 284 -4.97 -16.93 -26.21
CA LYS A 284 -4.54 -18.25 -26.70
C LYS A 284 -4.93 -19.47 -25.85
N SER A 285 -5.58 -19.31 -24.71
CA SER A 285 -5.84 -20.43 -23.80
C SER A 285 -7.28 -20.43 -23.29
N LYS A 286 -8.11 -21.34 -23.81
CA LYS A 286 -9.47 -21.60 -23.30
C LYS A 286 -9.55 -22.18 -21.87
N LYS A 287 -8.44 -22.42 -21.18
CA LYS A 287 -8.36 -23.05 -19.86
C LYS A 287 -8.07 -22.12 -18.68
N LEU A 288 -7.91 -20.81 -18.90
CA LEU A 288 -7.66 -19.82 -17.85
C LEU A 288 -8.92 -18.98 -17.58
N GLN A 289 -10.07 -19.60 -17.49
CA GLN A 289 -11.31 -18.96 -17.02
C GLN A 289 -11.30 -18.69 -15.49
N ASP A 290 -10.28 -19.14 -14.79
CA ASP A 290 -10.14 -18.90 -13.36
C ASP A 290 -9.09 -17.80 -13.13
N ASN A 291 -9.59 -16.55 -13.21
CA ASN A 291 -9.31 -15.60 -12.15
C ASN A 291 -8.25 -14.54 -12.38
N GLU A 292 -8.75 -13.34 -12.43
CA GLU A 292 -8.07 -12.09 -12.13
C GLU A 292 -7.13 -12.23 -10.91
N SER A 293 -7.53 -12.98 -9.87
CA SER A 293 -6.71 -13.31 -8.71
C SER A 293 -5.45 -14.10 -9.06
N VAL A 294 -5.51 -15.04 -10.01
CA VAL A 294 -4.35 -15.88 -10.40
C VAL A 294 -3.26 -15.05 -11.08
N ILE A 295 -3.62 -14.09 -11.93
CA ILE A 295 -2.64 -13.21 -12.58
C ILE A 295 -2.02 -12.26 -11.55
N SER A 296 -2.83 -11.69 -10.65
CA SER A 296 -2.34 -10.81 -9.58
C SER A 296 -1.39 -11.56 -8.64
N GLN A 297 -1.73 -12.77 -8.21
CA GLN A 297 -0.86 -13.61 -7.40
C GLN A 297 0.44 -13.97 -8.14
N LYS A 298 0.35 -14.36 -9.41
CA LYS A 298 1.53 -14.69 -10.22
C LYS A 298 2.43 -13.47 -10.41
N MET A 299 1.86 -12.28 -10.60
CA MET A 299 2.59 -11.02 -10.71
C MET A 299 3.37 -10.75 -9.42
N LEU A 300 2.70 -10.74 -8.28
CA LEU A 300 3.33 -10.48 -6.98
C LEU A 300 4.39 -11.53 -6.64
N SER A 301 4.11 -12.82 -6.94
CA SER A 301 5.09 -13.91 -6.79
C SER A 301 6.31 -13.68 -7.67
N SER A 302 6.10 -13.25 -8.92
CA SER A 302 7.21 -13.01 -9.85
C SER A 302 8.05 -11.81 -9.41
N MET A 303 7.41 -10.71 -8.96
CA MET A 303 8.12 -9.54 -8.42
C MET A 303 8.94 -9.92 -7.18
N ASN A 304 8.36 -10.67 -6.24
CA ASN A 304 9.10 -11.13 -5.06
C ASN A 304 10.30 -12.03 -5.43
N ASN A 305 10.12 -12.95 -6.36
CA ASN A 305 11.21 -13.81 -6.84
C ASN A 305 12.32 -12.99 -7.54
N VAL A 306 11.95 -12.04 -8.40
CA VAL A 306 12.92 -11.14 -9.04
C VAL A 306 13.69 -10.36 -7.98
N ALA A 307 13.02 -9.81 -6.97
CA ALA A 307 13.67 -9.09 -5.88
C ALA A 307 14.66 -9.98 -5.10
N ILE A 308 14.26 -11.18 -4.72
CA ILE A 308 15.13 -12.10 -3.97
C ILE A 308 16.37 -12.46 -4.80
N TYR A 309 16.18 -12.88 -6.04
CA TYR A 309 17.29 -13.34 -6.86
C TYR A 309 18.22 -12.20 -7.28
N SER A 310 17.69 -11.07 -7.75
CA SER A 310 18.52 -9.93 -8.19
C SER A 310 19.38 -9.39 -7.05
N ARG A 311 18.80 -9.22 -5.88
CA ARG A 311 19.50 -8.70 -4.70
C ARG A 311 20.51 -9.68 -4.15
N PHE A 312 20.17 -10.96 -4.11
CA PHE A 312 21.11 -12.00 -3.66
C PHE A 312 22.35 -12.07 -4.58
N ILE A 313 22.13 -12.07 -5.91
CA ILE A 313 23.23 -12.07 -6.88
C ILE A 313 24.09 -10.82 -6.70
N ALA A 314 23.46 -9.63 -6.67
CA ALA A 314 24.15 -8.35 -6.54
C ALA A 314 24.97 -8.28 -5.24
N ALA A 315 24.34 -8.56 -4.09
CA ALA A 315 25.00 -8.54 -2.79
C ALA A 315 26.16 -9.53 -2.70
N SER A 316 25.95 -10.76 -3.21
CA SER A 316 26.95 -11.82 -3.17
C SER A 316 28.18 -11.52 -4.00
N LEU A 317 27.99 -11.02 -5.24
CA LEU A 317 29.08 -10.72 -6.15
C LEU A 317 29.79 -9.40 -5.84
N CYS A 318 29.10 -8.43 -5.24
CA CYS A 318 29.69 -7.17 -4.81
C CYS A 318 30.45 -7.25 -3.48
N ARG A 319 30.18 -8.27 -2.67
CA ARG A 319 30.79 -8.42 -1.32
C ARG A 319 32.32 -8.27 -1.28
N PRO A 320 33.11 -8.79 -2.24
CA PRO A 320 34.57 -8.62 -2.24
C PRO A 320 35.06 -7.16 -2.32
N PHE A 321 34.22 -6.26 -2.87
CA PHE A 321 34.55 -4.85 -3.05
C PHE A 321 34.30 -3.99 -1.80
N PHE A 322 33.49 -4.51 -0.86
CA PHE A 322 33.14 -3.82 0.38
C PHE A 322 33.77 -4.55 1.54
N LYS A 323 34.87 -4.01 2.06
CA LYS A 323 35.51 -4.55 3.26
C LYS A 323 34.51 -4.49 4.41
N SER A 324 34.38 -5.60 5.16
CA SER A 324 33.65 -5.57 6.42
C SER A 324 34.35 -4.58 7.35
N GLU A 325 33.61 -3.63 7.88
CA GLU A 325 34.09 -2.68 8.89
C GLU A 325 34.40 -3.39 10.22
N LEU A 326 33.93 -4.64 10.37
CA LEU A 326 34.13 -5.43 11.56
C LEU A 326 35.57 -6.00 11.65
N SER A 327 36.20 -5.80 12.79
CA SER A 327 37.46 -6.45 13.12
C SER A 327 37.29 -8.00 13.19
N PHE A 328 38.39 -8.75 13.18
CA PHE A 328 38.34 -10.20 13.33
C PHE A 328 37.64 -10.63 14.63
N GLU A 329 37.91 -9.93 15.74
CA GLU A 329 37.27 -10.19 17.03
C GLU A 329 35.77 -9.89 16.97
N GLN A 330 35.38 -8.75 16.44
CA GLN A 330 33.96 -8.40 16.27
C GLN A 330 33.23 -9.45 15.43
N ARG A 331 33.82 -9.98 14.36
CA ARG A 331 33.27 -11.10 13.58
C ARG A 331 33.09 -12.36 14.38
N LYS A 332 34.04 -12.67 15.28
CA LYS A 332 33.97 -13.83 16.18
C LYS A 332 32.80 -13.69 17.16
N PHE A 333 32.61 -12.50 17.73
CA PHE A 333 31.48 -12.23 18.63
C PHE A 333 30.13 -12.17 17.90
N ALA A 334 30.09 -11.73 16.65
CA ALA A 334 28.87 -11.69 15.84
C ALA A 334 28.37 -13.07 15.39
N ARG A 335 29.24 -14.13 15.47
CA ARG A 335 28.90 -15.48 15.06
C ARG A 335 28.06 -16.20 16.11
N LEU A 336 26.89 -16.67 15.70
CA LEU A 336 25.98 -17.46 16.51
C LEU A 336 26.32 -18.97 16.45
N LYS A 337 25.77 -19.76 17.37
CA LYS A 337 26.01 -21.20 17.46
C LYS A 337 25.58 -21.96 16.20
N ASN A 338 24.45 -21.55 15.59
CA ASN A 338 23.94 -22.10 14.33
C ASN A 338 24.75 -21.70 13.09
N GLY A 339 25.84 -20.91 13.27
CA GLY A 339 26.69 -20.47 12.18
C GLY A 339 26.20 -19.25 11.43
N PHE A 340 25.08 -18.63 11.87
CA PHE A 340 24.65 -17.32 11.41
C PHE A 340 25.52 -16.22 12.03
N TYR A 341 25.35 -14.99 11.55
CA TYR A 341 25.96 -13.80 12.11
C TYR A 341 24.88 -12.80 12.48
N GLU A 342 24.98 -12.23 13.66
CA GLU A 342 24.14 -11.11 14.10
C GLU A 342 24.97 -9.83 14.14
N ILE A 343 24.57 -8.82 13.39
CA ILE A 343 25.23 -7.52 13.33
C ILE A 343 24.17 -6.43 13.43
N ASN A 344 24.18 -5.67 14.51
CA ASN A 344 23.22 -4.58 14.76
C ASN A 344 21.75 -5.03 14.61
N GLY A 345 21.39 -6.19 15.13
CA GLY A 345 20.03 -6.75 15.05
C GLY A 345 19.66 -7.31 13.68
N VAL A 346 20.61 -7.43 12.76
CA VAL A 346 20.41 -8.04 11.45
C VAL A 346 21.07 -9.40 11.38
N ILE A 347 20.34 -10.42 10.92
CA ILE A 347 20.83 -11.80 10.75
C ILE A 347 21.36 -11.97 9.33
N TYR A 348 22.60 -12.40 9.23
CA TYR A 348 23.29 -12.74 7.99
C TYR A 348 23.65 -14.22 7.95
N VAL A 349 23.58 -14.83 6.77
CA VAL A 349 24.02 -16.20 6.54
C VAL A 349 25.24 -16.21 5.60
N PRO A 350 26.32 -16.94 5.96
CA PRO A 350 27.50 -17.04 5.09
C PRO A 350 27.16 -17.73 3.76
N LEU A 351 27.71 -17.23 2.65
CA LEU A 351 27.46 -17.79 1.31
C LEU A 351 27.89 -19.26 1.16
N HIS A 352 28.92 -19.69 1.92
CA HIS A 352 29.39 -21.05 1.88
C HIS A 352 28.59 -22.04 2.75
N LYS A 353 27.61 -21.54 3.54
CA LYS A 353 26.72 -22.39 4.32
C LYS A 353 25.80 -23.15 3.37
N LYS A 354 25.87 -24.49 3.44
CA LYS A 354 25.04 -25.35 2.59
C LYS A 354 23.58 -25.25 2.97
N PRO A 355 22.66 -25.43 2.03
CA PRO A 355 21.23 -25.52 2.32
C PRO A 355 20.95 -26.57 3.41
N ALA A 356 20.15 -26.20 4.40
CA ALA A 356 19.74 -27.08 5.49
C ALA A 356 18.54 -27.93 5.08
N LEU A 357 18.33 -29.08 5.74
CA LEU A 357 17.03 -29.72 5.75
C LEU A 357 16.02 -28.82 6.45
N ILE A 358 14.76 -28.90 6.08
CA ILE A 358 13.72 -27.99 6.60
C ILE A 358 13.59 -28.07 8.13
N GLU A 359 13.73 -29.26 8.72
CA GLU A 359 13.73 -29.46 10.18
C GLU A 359 14.93 -28.79 10.86
N ASP A 360 16.11 -28.86 10.25
CA ASP A 360 17.33 -28.22 10.77
C ASP A 360 17.20 -26.70 10.68
N LEU A 361 16.68 -26.18 9.57
CA LEU A 361 16.40 -24.76 9.40
C LEU A 361 15.48 -24.24 10.51
N ILE A 362 14.40 -24.95 10.83
CA ILE A 362 13.48 -24.51 11.88
C ILE A 362 14.17 -24.50 13.24
N ASN A 363 15.00 -25.51 13.55
CA ASN A 363 15.80 -25.52 14.76
C ASN A 363 16.79 -24.35 14.81
N GLU A 364 17.49 -24.06 13.70
CA GLU A 364 18.40 -22.91 13.61
C GLU A 364 17.69 -21.58 13.85
N LEU A 365 16.46 -21.40 13.35
CA LEU A 365 15.65 -20.21 13.59
C LEU A 365 15.15 -20.12 15.04
N LEU A 366 14.83 -21.26 15.67
CA LEU A 366 14.41 -21.32 17.07
C LEU A 366 15.57 -21.05 18.05
N GLU A 367 16.82 -21.35 17.66
CA GLU A 367 18.03 -21.04 18.45
C GLU A 367 18.35 -19.54 18.52
N LEU A 368 17.77 -18.71 17.65
CA LEU A 368 17.93 -17.27 17.72
C LEU A 368 17.36 -16.76 19.06
N LYS A 369 17.96 -15.74 19.64
CA LYS A 369 17.41 -15.08 20.85
C LYS A 369 16.01 -14.58 20.58
N ASP A 370 15.18 -14.48 21.61
CA ASP A 370 13.81 -13.98 21.51
C ASP A 370 13.78 -12.45 21.54
N VAL A 371 14.23 -11.83 20.44
CA VAL A 371 14.26 -10.39 20.22
C VAL A 371 13.82 -10.08 18.79
N ASP A 372 13.48 -8.84 18.53
CA ASP A 372 13.13 -8.38 17.19
C ASP A 372 14.39 -8.31 16.31
N TYR A 373 14.42 -9.09 15.25
CA TYR A 373 15.49 -9.14 14.26
C TYR A 373 15.03 -8.64 12.90
N LYS A 374 16.00 -8.24 12.08
CA LYS A 374 15.87 -8.13 10.63
C LYS A 374 16.67 -9.26 9.97
N PHE A 375 16.20 -9.75 8.84
CA PHE A 375 16.89 -10.76 8.07
C PHE A 375 17.48 -10.14 6.81
N ASP A 376 18.77 -10.30 6.60
CA ASP A 376 19.45 -9.89 5.38
C ASP A 376 19.05 -10.78 4.21
N ILE A 377 19.24 -10.31 2.98
CA ILE A 377 18.94 -11.10 1.77
C ILE A 377 19.66 -12.46 1.75
N SER A 378 20.86 -12.55 2.34
CA SER A 378 21.59 -13.82 2.46
C SER A 378 20.85 -14.83 3.33
N ALA A 379 20.18 -14.37 4.38
CA ALA A 379 19.37 -15.22 5.24
C ALA A 379 18.04 -15.60 4.58
N ILE A 380 17.35 -14.64 3.93
CA ILE A 380 16.11 -14.92 3.16
C ILE A 380 16.40 -15.98 2.07
N PHE A 381 17.49 -15.82 1.35
CA PHE A 381 17.86 -16.77 0.29
C PHE A 381 18.26 -18.13 0.83
N TYR A 382 18.92 -18.19 1.99
CA TYR A 382 19.22 -19.44 2.67
C TYR A 382 17.94 -20.19 3.09
N ILE A 383 16.97 -19.49 3.67
CA ILE A 383 15.65 -20.02 4.02
C ILE A 383 14.95 -20.57 2.76
N LYS A 384 14.96 -19.82 1.66
CA LYS A 384 14.34 -20.22 0.37
C LYS A 384 14.95 -21.52 -0.20
N ARG A 385 16.22 -21.79 0.08
CA ARG A 385 16.95 -22.96 -0.39
C ARG A 385 16.79 -24.21 0.47
N ALA A 386 16.00 -24.16 1.55
CA ALA A 386 15.83 -25.30 2.44
C ALA A 386 15.37 -26.55 1.66
N ILE A 387 15.98 -27.66 2.02
CA ILE A 387 15.69 -28.97 1.39
C ILE A 387 14.48 -29.59 2.11
N ILE A 388 13.41 -29.82 1.35
CA ILE A 388 12.15 -30.32 1.87
C ILE A 388 12.05 -31.81 1.54
N THR A 389 12.03 -32.63 2.60
CA THR A 389 11.69 -34.05 2.52
C THR A 389 10.35 -34.27 3.23
N LYS A 390 9.62 -35.33 2.92
CA LYS A 390 8.32 -35.60 3.55
C LYS A 390 8.46 -35.76 5.07
N ASP A 391 9.36 -36.60 5.54
CA ASP A 391 9.55 -36.85 6.96
C ASP A 391 10.15 -35.64 7.68
N GLY A 392 11.04 -34.88 6.99
CA GLY A 392 11.61 -33.66 7.52
C GLY A 392 10.57 -32.56 7.70
N LEU A 393 9.61 -32.46 6.78
CA LEU A 393 8.52 -31.50 6.88
C LEU A 393 7.60 -31.80 8.08
N GLU A 394 7.28 -33.06 8.35
CA GLU A 394 6.46 -33.42 9.51
C GLU A 394 7.17 -33.06 10.82
N ARG A 395 8.50 -33.33 10.93
CA ARG A 395 9.31 -32.90 12.08
C ARG A 395 9.38 -31.37 12.19
N ALA A 396 9.61 -30.69 11.08
CA ALA A 396 9.67 -29.22 11.03
C ALA A 396 8.36 -28.58 11.52
N ILE A 397 7.20 -29.08 11.07
CA ILE A 397 5.87 -28.59 11.52
C ILE A 397 5.69 -28.83 13.03
N SER A 398 6.14 -29.97 13.55
CA SER A 398 6.06 -30.26 15.00
C SER A 398 6.89 -29.28 15.84
N GLU A 399 8.09 -28.92 15.39
CA GLU A 399 8.96 -27.95 16.08
C GLU A 399 8.51 -26.50 15.85
N PHE A 400 7.98 -26.20 14.66
CA PHE A 400 7.56 -24.85 14.25
C PHE A 400 6.55 -24.21 15.22
N LYS A 401 5.68 -25.00 15.84
CA LYS A 401 4.73 -24.49 16.84
C LYS A 401 5.39 -23.72 17.99
N LYS A 402 6.66 -24.02 18.31
CA LYS A 402 7.43 -23.32 19.33
C LYS A 402 7.68 -21.87 19.00
N ILE A 403 7.60 -21.48 17.71
CA ILE A 403 7.73 -20.09 17.28
C ILE A 403 6.62 -19.23 17.90
N PHE A 404 5.40 -19.75 18.01
CA PHE A 404 4.28 -19.02 18.61
C PHE A 404 4.37 -18.82 20.13
N LEU A 405 5.27 -19.57 20.81
CA LEU A 405 5.55 -19.39 22.24
C LEU A 405 6.49 -18.21 22.51
N ARG A 406 7.22 -17.71 21.48
CA ARG A 406 8.16 -16.60 21.59
C ARG A 406 7.43 -15.29 21.80
N GLU A 407 8.05 -14.33 22.44
CA GLU A 407 7.53 -12.96 22.51
C GLU A 407 7.64 -12.27 21.13
N ASN A 408 8.75 -12.49 20.43
CA ASN A 408 9.06 -11.91 19.12
C ASN A 408 9.09 -13.00 18.03
N SER A 409 7.95 -13.38 17.54
CA SER A 409 7.80 -14.36 16.44
C SER A 409 7.73 -13.69 15.06
N TYR A 410 7.32 -12.42 15.01
CA TYR A 410 7.11 -11.68 13.77
C TYR A 410 8.31 -11.76 12.82
N ALA A 411 9.52 -11.50 13.31
CA ALA A 411 10.72 -11.46 12.47
C ALA A 411 10.96 -12.79 11.74
N ILE A 412 10.76 -13.92 12.43
CA ILE A 412 10.90 -15.26 11.83
C ILE A 412 9.77 -15.53 10.84
N LEU A 413 8.51 -15.25 11.22
CA LEU A 413 7.35 -15.43 10.33
C LEU A 413 7.50 -14.59 9.06
N LYS A 414 7.98 -13.33 9.19
CA LYS A 414 8.23 -12.44 8.07
C LYS A 414 9.34 -12.98 7.15
N SER A 415 10.43 -13.48 7.72
CA SER A 415 11.52 -14.07 6.92
C SER A 415 11.07 -15.31 6.13
N LEU A 416 10.18 -16.12 6.72
CA LEU A 416 9.56 -17.27 6.04
C LEU A 416 8.58 -16.85 4.94
N LEU A 417 7.82 -15.78 5.16
CA LEU A 417 6.95 -15.20 4.13
C LEU A 417 7.79 -14.67 2.97
N ASP A 418 8.81 -13.86 3.26
CA ASP A 418 9.70 -13.27 2.26
C ASP A 418 10.38 -14.34 1.41
N ALA A 419 10.79 -15.43 2.04
CA ALA A 419 11.35 -16.59 1.34
C ALA A 419 10.32 -17.46 0.60
N GLN A 420 9.03 -17.16 0.72
CA GLN A 420 7.91 -17.98 0.21
C GLN A 420 7.90 -19.40 0.80
N MET A 421 8.24 -19.54 2.09
CA MET A 421 8.31 -20.82 2.78
C MET A 421 7.21 -21.02 3.80
N ILE A 422 6.50 -19.94 4.20
CA ILE A 422 5.50 -19.98 5.27
C ILE A 422 4.34 -20.92 4.94
N GLN A 423 3.86 -20.93 3.68
CA GLN A 423 2.77 -21.79 3.23
C GLN A 423 3.10 -23.29 3.22
N ILE A 424 4.38 -23.63 3.29
CA ILE A 424 4.84 -25.00 3.38
C ILE A 424 4.69 -25.50 4.82
N LEU A 425 5.03 -24.66 5.80
CA LEU A 425 4.95 -24.95 7.24
C LEU A 425 3.52 -24.78 7.77
N ILE A 426 2.80 -23.78 7.31
CA ILE A 426 1.41 -23.48 7.65
C ILE A 426 0.56 -23.65 6.39
N LYS A 427 0.20 -24.89 6.09
CA LYS A 427 -0.53 -25.22 4.85
C LYS A 427 -1.76 -24.33 4.57
N PRO A 428 -2.56 -23.89 5.57
CA PRO A 428 -3.64 -22.95 5.34
C PRO A 428 -3.24 -21.63 4.70
N MET A 429 -2.00 -21.15 4.92
CA MET A 429 -1.50 -19.91 4.31
C MET A 429 -1.31 -20.00 2.78
N GLU A 430 -1.29 -21.21 2.21
CA GLU A 430 -1.20 -21.39 0.76
C GLU A 430 -2.36 -20.74 0.01
N HIS A 431 -3.55 -20.80 0.59
CA HIS A 431 -4.75 -20.23 -0.04
C HIS A 431 -4.72 -18.70 -0.14
N ILE A 432 -4.03 -18.03 0.77
CA ILE A 432 -3.93 -16.57 0.83
C ILE A 432 -2.57 -16.04 0.39
N SER A 433 -1.65 -16.93 -0.04
CA SER A 433 -0.31 -16.53 -0.46
C SER A 433 -0.38 -15.54 -1.61
N GLN A 434 0.13 -14.34 -1.37
CA GLN A 434 0.15 -13.22 -2.31
C GLN A 434 -1.22 -12.88 -2.92
N LEU A 435 -2.29 -13.15 -2.19
CA LEU A 435 -3.65 -12.81 -2.59
C LEU A 435 -3.86 -11.31 -2.43
N ALA A 436 -4.13 -10.62 -3.54
CA ALA A 436 -4.53 -9.22 -3.52
C ALA A 436 -6.05 -9.09 -3.27
N GLU A 437 -6.43 -8.07 -2.52
CA GLU A 437 -7.83 -7.74 -2.22
C GLU A 437 -8.09 -6.27 -2.56
N TYR A 438 -8.65 -6.02 -3.73
CA TYR A 438 -8.87 -4.67 -4.27
C TYR A 438 -10.16 -4.04 -3.71
N ASP A 439 -10.28 -3.95 -2.39
CA ASP A 439 -11.45 -3.37 -1.71
C ASP A 439 -11.28 -1.88 -1.37
N GLY A 440 -10.11 -1.34 -1.60
CA GLY A 440 -9.80 0.04 -1.30
C GLY A 440 -9.36 0.33 0.14
N TYR A 441 -9.39 -0.66 1.03
CA TYR A 441 -8.99 -0.52 2.44
C TYR A 441 -7.61 -1.11 2.71
N HIS A 442 -7.34 -2.30 2.15
CA HIS A 442 -6.10 -3.01 2.34
C HIS A 442 -4.99 -2.43 1.46
N GLU A 443 -3.84 -2.14 2.07
CA GLU A 443 -2.63 -1.71 1.35
C GLU A 443 -1.79 -2.91 0.91
N PHE A 444 -1.89 -4.03 1.63
CA PHE A 444 -1.05 -5.22 1.48
C PHE A 444 -1.85 -6.44 1.07
N THR A 445 -1.15 -7.44 0.53
CA THR A 445 -1.71 -8.77 0.28
C THR A 445 -2.21 -9.41 1.58
N VAL A 446 -3.16 -10.36 1.48
CA VAL A 446 -3.81 -10.98 2.64
C VAL A 446 -2.82 -11.71 3.54
N ASP A 447 -1.81 -12.36 2.98
CA ASP A 447 -0.73 -13.01 3.75
C ASP A 447 0.19 -11.99 4.46
N GLU A 448 0.58 -10.90 3.80
CA GLU A 448 1.36 -9.83 4.43
C GLU A 448 0.57 -9.14 5.53
N HIS A 449 -0.72 -8.80 5.28
CA HIS A 449 -1.63 -8.26 6.28
C HIS A 449 -1.73 -9.16 7.52
N SER A 450 -1.83 -10.48 7.31
CA SER A 450 -1.89 -11.46 8.40
C SER A 450 -0.63 -11.47 9.26
N ILE A 451 0.55 -11.39 8.63
CA ILE A 451 1.85 -11.31 9.34
C ILE A 451 2.04 -9.96 10.04
N LEU A 452 1.64 -8.86 9.38
CA LEU A 452 1.67 -7.53 9.99
C LEU A 452 0.76 -7.43 11.21
N SER A 453 -0.38 -8.12 11.19
CA SER A 453 -1.27 -8.20 12.36
C SER A 453 -0.55 -8.82 13.57
N VAL A 454 0.30 -9.84 13.36
CA VAL A 454 1.14 -10.40 14.43
C VAL A 454 2.17 -9.39 14.92
N LYS A 455 2.78 -8.58 14.04
CA LYS A 455 3.69 -7.49 14.44
C LYS A 455 3.02 -6.51 15.39
N PHE A 456 1.78 -6.09 15.09
CA PHE A 456 1.03 -5.18 15.94
C PHE A 456 0.62 -5.83 17.27
N LEU A 457 0.40 -7.14 17.30
CA LEU A 457 0.15 -7.90 18.52
C LEU A 457 1.37 -7.93 19.45
N GLU A 458 2.56 -8.08 18.89
CA GLU A 458 3.83 -8.10 19.65
C GLU A 458 4.27 -6.69 20.07
N ASN A 459 3.84 -5.65 19.33
CA ASN A 459 4.23 -4.25 19.54
C ASN A 459 3.04 -3.33 19.80
N ILE A 460 2.18 -3.68 20.77
CA ILE A 460 0.99 -2.89 21.12
C ILE A 460 1.41 -1.52 21.69
N LYS A 461 1.03 -0.46 20.98
CA LYS A 461 1.32 0.95 21.40
C LYS A 461 0.26 1.51 22.35
N ASP A 462 -0.99 1.06 22.26
CA ASP A 462 -2.08 1.46 23.15
C ASP A 462 -1.89 0.86 24.54
N LYS A 463 -1.75 1.73 25.56
CA LYS A 463 -1.46 1.30 26.94
C LYS A 463 -2.56 0.40 27.54
N PHE A 464 -3.82 0.69 27.23
CA PHE A 464 -4.94 -0.08 27.77
C PHE A 464 -4.97 -1.49 27.18
N ILE A 465 -4.87 -1.60 25.88
CA ILE A 465 -4.82 -2.88 25.18
C ILE A 465 -3.57 -3.69 25.55
N LYS A 466 -2.43 -3.01 25.73
CA LYS A 466 -1.20 -3.65 26.20
C LYS A 466 -1.37 -4.30 27.56
N ASN A 467 -2.07 -3.64 28.49
CA ASN A 467 -2.37 -4.21 29.81
C ASN A 467 -3.30 -5.43 29.68
N LEU A 468 -4.34 -5.34 28.85
CA LEU A 468 -5.23 -6.49 28.59
C LEU A 468 -4.48 -7.69 28.01
N TYR A 469 -3.52 -7.45 27.12
CA TYR A 469 -2.67 -8.51 26.55
C TYR A 469 -1.70 -9.09 27.60
N ALA A 470 -1.14 -8.25 28.46
CA ALA A 470 -0.22 -8.68 29.52
C ALA A 470 -0.86 -9.63 30.53
N GLU A 471 -2.17 -9.48 30.79
CA GLU A 471 -2.95 -10.34 31.70
C GLU A 471 -3.20 -11.76 31.15
N LEU A 472 -2.95 -12.00 29.85
CA LEU A 472 -3.19 -13.30 29.25
C LEU A 472 -2.12 -14.32 29.69
N CYS A 473 -2.56 -15.53 29.99
CA CYS A 473 -1.62 -16.66 30.20
C CYS A 473 -0.91 -17.03 28.88
N LEU A 474 0.17 -17.80 28.98
CA LEU A 474 0.98 -18.21 27.83
C LEU A 474 0.15 -18.90 26.75
N GLU A 475 -0.73 -19.82 27.12
CA GLU A 475 -1.64 -20.50 26.16
C GLU A 475 -2.56 -19.49 25.46
N GLY A 476 -3.09 -18.52 26.19
CA GLY A 476 -3.94 -17.47 25.64
C GLY A 476 -3.20 -16.57 24.64
N LYS A 477 -1.94 -16.19 24.95
CA LYS A 477 -1.06 -15.43 24.03
C LYS A 477 -0.74 -16.24 22.80
N THR A 478 -0.37 -17.50 22.95
CA THR A 478 -0.05 -18.41 21.83
C THR A 478 -1.24 -18.60 20.91
N MET A 479 -2.41 -18.92 21.47
CA MET A 479 -3.66 -19.06 20.72
C MET A 479 -3.99 -17.76 19.96
N LEU A 480 -3.91 -16.60 20.62
CA LEU A 480 -4.21 -15.32 19.99
C LEU A 480 -3.24 -15.00 18.84
N LYS A 481 -1.95 -15.33 18.95
CA LYS A 481 -1.00 -15.21 17.85
C LYS A 481 -1.40 -16.04 16.63
N ILE A 482 -1.77 -17.29 16.86
CA ILE A 482 -2.20 -18.19 15.76
C ILE A 482 -3.50 -17.67 15.13
N VAL A 483 -4.47 -17.23 15.95
CA VAL A 483 -5.72 -16.61 15.48
C VAL A 483 -5.41 -15.37 14.65
N THR A 484 -4.54 -14.48 15.14
CA THR A 484 -4.16 -13.25 14.44
C THR A 484 -3.50 -13.55 13.11
N LEU A 485 -2.65 -14.58 13.02
CA LEU A 485 -2.06 -15.02 11.76
C LEU A 485 -3.08 -15.63 10.79
N MET A 486 -4.12 -16.27 11.30
CA MET A 486 -5.05 -17.07 10.50
C MET A 486 -6.44 -16.43 10.32
N HIS A 487 -6.66 -15.21 10.79
CA HIS A 487 -8.00 -14.61 10.81
C HIS A 487 -8.66 -14.51 9.43
N ASP A 488 -7.86 -14.34 8.39
CA ASP A 488 -8.27 -14.15 7.00
C ASP A 488 -8.01 -15.36 6.09
N VAL A 489 -7.55 -16.49 6.61
CA VAL A 489 -7.17 -17.65 5.76
C VAL A 489 -8.32 -18.18 4.89
N GLY A 490 -9.55 -17.90 5.24
CA GLY A 490 -10.73 -18.29 4.45
C GLY A 490 -10.93 -17.48 3.17
N LYS A 491 -10.32 -16.31 3.03
CA LYS A 491 -10.45 -15.44 1.82
C LYS A 491 -9.98 -16.14 0.56
N GLY A 492 -8.94 -16.95 0.64
CA GLY A 492 -8.35 -17.65 -0.51
C GLY A 492 -9.19 -18.76 -1.12
N LEU A 493 -10.27 -19.20 -0.45
CA LEU A 493 -11.17 -20.22 -0.98
C LEU A 493 -12.44 -19.64 -1.64
N GLY A 494 -12.52 -18.32 -1.72
CA GLY A 494 -13.60 -17.59 -2.38
C GLY A 494 -14.91 -17.56 -1.59
N GLY A 495 -15.76 -16.59 -1.92
CA GLY A 495 -17.11 -16.49 -1.39
C GLY A 495 -17.29 -15.47 -0.25
N LYS A 496 -18.56 -15.11 -0.03
CA LYS A 496 -18.98 -14.13 0.99
C LYS A 496 -18.80 -14.62 2.42
N ASP A 497 -18.51 -15.91 2.64
CA ASP A 497 -18.47 -16.56 3.96
C ASP A 497 -17.05 -16.93 4.42
N HIS A 498 -16.05 -16.12 4.06
CA HIS A 498 -14.66 -16.40 4.40
C HIS A 498 -14.40 -16.61 5.89
N ALA A 499 -15.17 -15.94 6.76
CA ALA A 499 -14.99 -16.03 8.20
C ALA A 499 -15.36 -17.42 8.75
N ASN A 500 -16.47 -18.03 8.29
CA ASN A 500 -16.83 -19.39 8.69
C ASN A 500 -15.89 -20.44 8.08
N ILE A 501 -15.47 -20.25 6.82
CA ILE A 501 -14.47 -21.10 6.17
C ILE A 501 -13.15 -21.04 6.96
N GLY A 502 -12.66 -19.84 7.27
CA GLY A 502 -11.45 -19.60 8.05
C GLY A 502 -11.52 -20.24 9.45
N ALA A 503 -12.66 -20.13 10.13
CA ALA A 503 -12.88 -20.75 11.44
C ALA A 503 -12.76 -22.28 11.39
N ASN A 504 -13.26 -22.93 10.33
CA ASN A 504 -13.13 -24.37 10.16
C ASN A 504 -11.70 -24.80 9.84
N ILE A 505 -11.00 -24.03 8.99
CA ILE A 505 -9.58 -24.25 8.68
C ILE A 505 -8.74 -24.12 9.95
N PHE A 506 -8.97 -23.06 10.74
CA PHE A 506 -8.29 -22.87 12.01
C PHE A 506 -8.54 -24.04 12.97
N ARG A 507 -9.78 -24.51 13.13
CA ARG A 507 -10.10 -25.65 13.98
C ARG A 507 -9.27 -26.89 13.61
N ALA A 508 -9.21 -27.21 12.32
CA ALA A 508 -8.42 -28.33 11.82
C ALA A 508 -6.91 -28.16 12.08
N TYR A 509 -6.38 -26.95 11.89
CA TYR A 509 -4.98 -26.65 12.13
C TYR A 509 -4.63 -26.63 13.62
N ALA A 510 -5.45 -25.99 14.45
CA ALA A 510 -5.25 -25.90 15.90
C ALA A 510 -5.28 -27.27 16.58
N ASN A 511 -6.11 -28.21 16.09
CA ASN A 511 -6.09 -29.61 16.53
C ASN A 511 -4.75 -30.30 16.25
N LYS A 512 -4.13 -30.04 15.07
CA LYS A 512 -2.80 -30.58 14.72
C LYS A 512 -1.70 -29.98 15.61
N LEU A 513 -1.88 -28.76 16.10
CA LEU A 513 -0.96 -28.12 17.05
C LEU A 513 -1.19 -28.56 18.48
N ASN A 514 -2.17 -29.42 18.76
CA ASN A 514 -2.55 -29.90 20.09
C ASN A 514 -2.88 -28.76 21.08
N LEU A 515 -3.59 -27.73 20.60
CA LEU A 515 -4.16 -26.72 21.50
C LEU A 515 -5.31 -27.33 22.33
N SER A 516 -5.54 -26.77 23.52
CA SER A 516 -6.67 -27.20 24.34
C SER A 516 -8.03 -26.95 23.63
N GLN A 517 -9.04 -27.80 23.90
CA GLN A 517 -10.37 -27.66 23.31
C GLN A 517 -10.98 -26.26 23.61
N LYS A 518 -10.69 -25.71 24.80
CA LYS A 518 -11.13 -24.36 25.18
C LYS A 518 -10.48 -23.31 24.29
N ALA A 519 -9.17 -23.37 24.07
CA ALA A 519 -8.46 -22.45 23.18
C ALA A 519 -8.97 -22.56 21.74
N ILE A 520 -9.21 -23.77 21.25
CA ILE A 520 -9.76 -24.00 19.91
C ILE A 520 -11.16 -23.36 19.77
N ASN A 521 -12.05 -23.57 20.72
CA ASN A 521 -13.41 -23.01 20.67
C ASN A 521 -13.38 -21.47 20.69
N ILE A 522 -12.56 -20.87 21.54
CA ILE A 522 -12.37 -19.41 21.58
C ILE A 522 -11.80 -18.91 20.24
N GLY A 523 -10.76 -19.54 19.71
CA GLY A 523 -10.16 -19.13 18.45
C GLY A 523 -11.11 -19.21 17.26
N VAL A 524 -11.96 -20.24 17.22
CA VAL A 524 -13.03 -20.37 16.20
C VAL A 524 -14.00 -19.20 16.27
N ILE A 525 -14.42 -18.79 17.46
CA ILE A 525 -15.31 -17.62 17.64
C ILE A 525 -14.62 -16.34 17.21
N LEU A 526 -13.34 -16.16 17.58
CA LEU A 526 -12.56 -15.00 17.23
C LEU A 526 -12.41 -14.84 15.70
N ILE A 527 -12.06 -15.91 14.99
CA ILE A 527 -11.95 -15.88 13.53
C ILE A 527 -13.30 -15.63 12.88
N LYS A 528 -14.35 -16.33 13.33
CA LYS A 528 -15.71 -16.14 12.81
C LYS A 528 -16.17 -14.69 12.93
N TYR A 529 -15.80 -14.00 13.99
CA TYR A 529 -16.26 -12.65 14.30
C TYR A 529 -15.16 -11.60 14.31
N HIS A 530 -14.01 -11.84 13.66
CA HIS A 530 -12.86 -10.92 13.69
C HIS A 530 -13.18 -9.49 13.21
N THR A 531 -14.11 -9.32 12.26
CA THR A 531 -14.57 -8.01 11.78
C THR A 531 -15.73 -7.43 12.59
N LEU A 532 -16.34 -8.20 13.50
CA LEU A 532 -17.59 -7.82 14.16
C LEU A 532 -17.41 -6.53 14.98
N MET A 533 -16.34 -6.41 15.75
CA MET A 533 -16.14 -5.28 16.65
C MET A 533 -15.89 -3.99 15.85
N SER A 534 -15.09 -4.02 14.80
CA SER A 534 -14.87 -2.88 13.90
C SER A 534 -16.15 -2.51 13.15
N ASN A 535 -16.94 -3.50 12.71
CA ASN A 535 -18.20 -3.24 12.04
C ASN A 535 -19.22 -2.57 12.98
N VAL A 536 -19.38 -3.07 14.19
CA VAL A 536 -20.32 -2.51 15.17
C VAL A 536 -19.87 -1.10 15.57
N SER A 537 -18.60 -0.90 15.90
CA SER A 537 -18.09 0.41 16.31
C SER A 537 -18.23 1.49 15.23
N ASN A 538 -18.09 1.13 13.95
CA ASN A 538 -18.10 2.09 12.84
C ASN A 538 -19.48 2.26 12.18
N ARG A 539 -20.36 1.27 12.29
CA ARG A 539 -21.62 1.24 11.50
C ARG A 539 -22.88 1.25 12.34
N GLU A 540 -22.78 0.93 13.65
CA GLU A 540 -23.92 0.80 14.53
C GLU A 540 -23.87 1.83 15.65
N ASP A 541 -25.03 2.05 16.27
CA ASP A 541 -25.09 2.86 17.49
C ASP A 541 -24.68 2.00 18.70
N ILE A 542 -23.44 2.18 19.14
CA ILE A 542 -22.88 1.43 20.29
C ILE A 542 -23.53 1.78 21.62
N TYR A 543 -24.42 2.76 21.67
CA TYR A 543 -25.17 3.11 22.86
C TYR A 543 -26.55 2.49 22.90
N SER A 544 -27.00 1.89 21.77
CA SER A 544 -28.27 1.17 21.68
C SER A 544 -28.21 -0.17 22.40
N GLN A 545 -29.11 -0.40 23.31
CA GLN A 545 -29.24 -1.67 24.03
C GLN A 545 -29.34 -2.87 23.08
N ARG A 546 -30.17 -2.75 22.04
CA ARG A 546 -30.37 -3.79 21.03
C ARG A 546 -29.09 -4.17 20.33
N VAL A 547 -28.27 -3.16 19.95
CA VAL A 547 -26.99 -3.38 19.26
C VAL A 547 -26.01 -4.10 20.20
N ILE A 548 -25.89 -3.66 21.44
CA ILE A 548 -24.98 -4.27 22.41
C ILE A 548 -25.40 -5.72 22.71
N PHE A 549 -26.70 -6.02 22.92
CA PHE A 549 -27.14 -7.40 23.13
C PHE A 549 -26.88 -8.30 21.92
N ALA A 550 -27.16 -7.81 20.69
CA ALA A 550 -26.85 -8.54 19.47
C ALA A 550 -25.35 -8.78 19.32
N PHE A 551 -24.48 -7.85 19.77
CA PHE A 551 -23.04 -7.99 19.76
C PHE A 551 -22.55 -9.02 20.78
N ILE A 552 -22.91 -8.89 22.06
CA ILE A 552 -22.43 -9.79 23.13
C ILE A 552 -22.98 -11.20 23.02
N SER A 553 -24.19 -11.38 22.50
CA SER A 553 -24.78 -12.71 22.29
C SER A 553 -23.99 -13.59 21.33
N LYS A 554 -23.29 -12.97 20.35
CA LYS A 554 -22.40 -13.67 19.41
C LYS A 554 -21.09 -14.10 20.05
N LEU A 555 -20.64 -13.37 21.08
CA LEU A 555 -19.35 -13.62 21.74
C LEU A 555 -19.49 -14.61 22.91
N GLY A 556 -20.58 -14.54 23.67
CA GLY A 556 -20.96 -15.44 24.74
C GLY A 556 -20.13 -15.32 26.05
N ASP A 557 -18.93 -14.72 26.01
CA ASP A 557 -17.99 -14.65 27.16
C ASP A 557 -17.17 -13.35 27.16
N LYS A 558 -16.91 -12.80 28.37
CA LYS A 558 -16.05 -11.65 28.61
C LYS A 558 -14.61 -11.87 28.13
N GLN A 559 -14.11 -13.11 28.24
CA GLN A 559 -12.77 -13.46 27.77
C GLN A 559 -12.69 -13.34 26.24
N VAL A 560 -13.72 -13.79 25.52
CA VAL A 560 -13.81 -13.65 24.06
C VAL A 560 -13.86 -12.18 23.66
N LEU A 561 -14.64 -11.36 24.37
CA LEU A 561 -14.71 -9.91 24.15
C LEU A 561 -13.34 -9.25 24.31
N LYS A 562 -12.59 -9.57 25.40
CA LYS A 562 -11.22 -9.06 25.61
C LYS A 562 -10.29 -9.43 24.45
N LEU A 563 -10.30 -10.69 24.03
CA LEU A 563 -9.45 -11.17 22.95
C LEU A 563 -9.83 -10.58 21.59
N LEU A 564 -11.12 -10.41 21.32
CA LEU A 564 -11.61 -9.77 20.10
C LEU A 564 -11.21 -8.30 20.02
N TYR A 565 -11.20 -7.60 21.15
CA TYR A 565 -10.72 -6.19 21.18
C TYR A 565 -9.25 -6.09 20.84
N ILE A 566 -8.40 -6.97 21.41
CA ILE A 566 -6.97 -7.01 21.08
C ILE A 566 -6.77 -7.38 19.59
N LEU A 567 -7.48 -8.38 19.09
CA LEU A 567 -7.44 -8.79 17.68
C LEU A 567 -7.85 -7.64 16.75
N SER A 568 -8.95 -6.94 17.06
CA SER A 568 -9.45 -5.82 16.26
C SER A 568 -8.41 -4.70 16.16
N TYR A 569 -7.72 -4.38 17.27
CA TYR A 569 -6.61 -3.43 17.26
C TYR A 569 -5.52 -3.84 16.26
N CYS A 570 -5.10 -5.11 16.32
CA CYS A 570 -4.03 -5.62 15.45
C CYS A 570 -4.42 -5.58 13.98
N VAL A 571 -5.62 -6.05 13.65
CA VAL A 571 -6.14 -6.14 12.28
C VAL A 571 -6.32 -4.74 11.67
N ILE A 572 -6.90 -3.78 12.40
CA ILE A 572 -7.10 -2.41 11.90
C ILE A 572 -5.76 -1.74 11.60
N ASN A 573 -4.78 -1.83 12.52
CA ASN A 573 -3.45 -1.25 12.28
C ASN A 573 -2.72 -1.92 11.12
N ALA A 574 -2.90 -3.23 10.92
CA ALA A 574 -2.29 -3.95 9.81
C ALA A 574 -2.97 -3.67 8.47
N THR A 575 -4.23 -3.29 8.46
CA THR A 575 -4.95 -2.88 7.25
C THR A 575 -4.40 -1.54 6.74
N ASN A 576 -4.36 -0.54 7.62
CA ASN A 576 -3.74 0.76 7.40
C ASN A 576 -3.59 1.46 8.76
N GLU A 577 -2.38 1.87 9.15
CA GLU A 577 -2.15 2.52 10.46
C GLU A 577 -2.98 3.79 10.66
N ARG A 578 -3.39 4.47 9.60
CA ARG A 578 -4.25 5.68 9.69
C ARG A 578 -5.67 5.37 10.15
N LEU A 579 -6.14 4.12 9.98
CA LEU A 579 -7.49 3.72 10.40
C LEU A 579 -7.62 3.63 11.92
N TYR A 580 -6.54 3.32 12.65
CA TYR A 580 -6.53 3.33 14.12
C TYR A 580 -6.13 4.72 14.65
N ASN A 581 -6.98 5.70 14.38
CA ASN A 581 -6.85 7.06 14.93
C ASN A 581 -7.46 7.19 16.34
N ALA A 582 -7.33 8.36 16.96
CA ALA A 582 -7.83 8.61 18.30
C ALA A 582 -9.34 8.37 18.45
N TYR A 583 -10.09 8.64 17.39
CA TYR A 583 -11.54 8.44 17.36
C TYR A 583 -11.91 6.95 17.27
N THR A 584 -11.32 6.19 16.38
CA THR A 584 -11.51 4.74 16.27
C THR A 584 -11.14 4.04 17.58
N ALA A 585 -10.00 4.44 18.18
CA ALA A 585 -9.58 3.93 19.48
C ALA A 585 -10.62 4.21 20.59
N LYS A 586 -11.20 5.43 20.62
CA LYS A 586 -12.25 5.79 21.56
C LYS A 586 -13.49 4.93 21.37
N LEU A 587 -14.00 4.78 20.15
CA LEU A 587 -15.19 4.01 19.86
C LEU A 587 -15.05 2.52 20.22
N LEU A 588 -13.92 1.91 19.84
CA LEU A 588 -13.64 0.50 20.17
C LEU A 588 -13.56 0.30 21.68
N ARG A 589 -12.95 1.24 22.39
CA ARG A 589 -12.86 1.20 23.85
C ARG A 589 -14.22 1.35 24.52
N GLU A 590 -15.03 2.29 24.08
CA GLU A 590 -16.39 2.48 24.58
C GLU A 590 -17.26 1.25 24.33
N LEU A 591 -17.20 0.69 23.11
CA LEU A 591 -17.89 -0.57 22.80
C LEU A 591 -17.44 -1.70 23.73
N TYR A 592 -16.13 -1.82 24.00
CA TYR A 592 -15.60 -2.81 24.93
C TYR A 592 -16.13 -2.61 26.35
N GLU A 593 -16.06 -1.40 26.90
CA GLU A 593 -16.45 -1.07 28.27
C GLU A 593 -17.96 -1.22 28.48
N ILE A 594 -18.79 -0.78 27.52
CA ILE A 594 -20.24 -0.94 27.56
C ILE A 594 -20.61 -2.43 27.50
N SER A 595 -19.98 -3.17 26.61
CA SER A 595 -20.24 -4.61 26.46
C SER A 595 -19.79 -5.41 27.68
N LEU A 596 -18.63 -5.04 28.27
CA LEU A 596 -18.15 -5.66 29.51
C LEU A 596 -19.12 -5.46 30.67
N SER A 597 -19.67 -4.24 30.76
CA SER A 597 -20.69 -3.90 31.77
C SER A 597 -21.98 -4.67 31.53
N ALA A 598 -22.39 -4.83 30.27
CA ALA A 598 -23.60 -5.58 29.91
C ALA A 598 -23.53 -7.06 30.24
N PHE A 599 -22.38 -7.68 30.20
CA PHE A 599 -22.19 -9.06 30.71
C PHE A 599 -22.34 -9.19 32.23
N SER A 600 -22.33 -8.10 32.97
CA SER A 600 -22.37 -8.09 34.43
C SER A 600 -23.75 -7.69 34.98
N ASP A 601 -24.43 -6.81 34.28
CA ASP A 601 -25.73 -6.26 34.71
C ASP A 601 -26.52 -5.74 33.49
N GLU A 602 -27.58 -6.47 33.12
CA GLU A 602 -28.42 -6.13 31.97
C GLU A 602 -29.15 -4.79 32.13
N ASN A 603 -29.45 -4.37 33.37
CA ASN A 603 -30.08 -3.09 33.63
C ASN A 603 -29.17 -1.87 33.34
N LEU A 604 -27.90 -2.06 33.21
CA LEU A 604 -26.96 -0.98 32.82
C LEU A 604 -27.11 -0.50 31.36
N LEU A 605 -27.87 -1.19 30.55
CA LEU A 605 -28.06 -0.88 29.15
C LEU A 605 -29.16 0.12 28.84
N ASP A 606 -30.11 0.28 29.75
CA ASP A 606 -31.16 1.31 29.64
C ASP A 606 -30.53 2.72 29.72
N GLU A 607 -30.83 3.55 28.71
CA GLU A 607 -30.28 4.94 28.62
C GLU A 607 -30.66 5.77 29.83
N ALA A 608 -31.86 5.63 30.32
CA ALA A 608 -32.34 6.33 31.50
C ALA A 608 -31.57 5.90 32.76
N THR A 609 -31.31 4.61 32.92
CA THR A 609 -30.53 4.07 34.04
C THR A 609 -29.10 4.54 33.99
N ARG A 610 -28.49 4.58 32.79
CA ARG A 610 -27.12 5.15 32.58
C ARG A 610 -27.07 6.62 32.95
N ARG A 611 -28.05 7.40 32.52
CA ARG A 611 -28.18 8.81 32.90
C ARG A 611 -28.24 8.98 34.42
N VAL A 612 -29.11 8.26 35.11
CA VAL A 612 -29.26 8.33 36.59
C VAL A 612 -27.95 8.03 37.31
N LYS A 613 -27.25 6.95 36.88
CA LYS A 613 -25.93 6.61 37.44
C LYS A 613 -24.89 7.71 37.19
N LYS A 614 -24.87 8.30 35.99
CA LYS A 614 -23.98 9.40 35.65
C LYS A 614 -24.28 10.67 36.49
N GLU A 615 -25.57 11.02 36.67
CA GLU A 615 -25.98 12.13 37.52
C GLU A 615 -25.54 11.92 38.95
N GLN A 616 -25.66 10.70 39.49
CA GLN A 616 -25.10 10.38 40.81
C GLN A 616 -23.58 10.54 40.89
N SER A 617 -22.88 10.12 39.80
CA SER A 617 -21.43 10.32 39.71
C SER A 617 -21.04 11.79 39.68
N ILE A 618 -21.81 12.63 38.94
CA ILE A 618 -21.62 14.08 38.89
C ILE A 618 -21.84 14.69 40.26
N LYS A 619 -22.92 14.33 40.98
CA LYS A 619 -23.21 14.83 42.32
C LYS A 619 -22.11 14.55 43.36
N ARG A 620 -21.32 13.50 43.16
CA ARG A 620 -20.18 13.13 44.03
C ARG A 620 -18.86 13.75 43.59
N ASN A 621 -18.83 14.43 42.47
CA ASN A 621 -17.58 15.03 41.95
C ASN A 621 -17.25 16.31 42.68
N SER A 622 -16.02 16.46 43.15
CA SER A 622 -15.56 17.65 43.87
C SER A 622 -15.66 18.95 43.06
N GLU A 623 -15.41 18.86 41.74
CA GLU A 623 -15.56 20.01 40.83
C GLU A 623 -17.02 20.47 40.71
N PHE A 624 -17.98 19.53 40.74
CA PHE A 624 -19.41 19.83 40.74
C PHE A 624 -19.83 20.52 42.02
N LEU A 625 -19.39 20.02 43.18
CA LEU A 625 -19.71 20.58 44.47
C LEU A 625 -19.19 22.00 44.65
N ALA A 626 -18.15 22.37 43.93
CA ALA A 626 -17.58 23.73 43.92
C ALA A 626 -18.30 24.69 42.96
N LEU A 627 -19.28 24.25 42.18
CA LEU A 627 -20.05 25.10 41.27
C LEU A 627 -21.13 25.91 41.98
N GLU A 628 -21.50 27.04 41.36
CA GLU A 628 -22.67 27.78 41.82
C GLU A 628 -23.96 26.94 41.71
N PRO A 629 -24.90 27.05 42.66
CA PRO A 629 -26.14 26.27 42.69
C PRO A 629 -26.96 26.33 41.40
N LYS A 630 -26.97 27.52 40.75
CA LYS A 630 -27.65 27.72 39.46
C LYS A 630 -27.05 26.86 38.32
N LEU A 631 -25.74 26.76 38.26
CA LEU A 631 -25.07 25.95 37.24
C LEU A 631 -25.23 24.47 37.54
N GLN A 632 -25.19 24.06 38.82
CA GLN A 632 -25.50 22.68 39.21
C GLN A 632 -26.88 22.24 38.73
N GLU A 633 -27.89 23.11 38.85
CA GLU A 633 -29.25 22.83 38.35
C GLU A 633 -29.32 22.77 36.81
N LYS A 634 -28.64 23.67 36.12
CA LYS A 634 -28.56 23.69 34.64
C LYS A 634 -27.98 22.40 34.07
N ILE A 635 -26.96 21.82 34.72
CA ILE A 635 -26.33 20.55 34.26
C ILE A 635 -27.39 19.44 34.18
N PHE A 636 -28.29 19.32 35.14
CA PHE A 636 -29.33 18.27 35.12
C PHE A 636 -30.52 18.61 34.19
N LYS A 637 -30.61 19.86 33.71
CA LYS A 637 -31.58 20.26 32.68
C LYS A 637 -31.17 19.95 31.24
N ILE A 638 -29.94 19.45 31.02
CA ILE A 638 -29.49 18.97 29.69
C ILE A 638 -30.45 17.87 29.24
N THR A 639 -31.10 18.09 28.10
CA THR A 639 -32.16 17.20 27.59
C THR A 639 -31.61 15.91 27.02
N SER A 640 -30.46 15.95 26.34
CA SER A 640 -29.89 14.81 25.64
C SER A 640 -29.29 13.74 26.59
N ASN A 641 -29.87 12.55 26.59
CA ASN A 641 -29.35 11.40 27.32
C ASN A 641 -27.97 10.96 26.81
N LEU A 642 -27.68 11.22 25.53
CA LEU A 642 -26.39 10.88 24.92
C LEU A 642 -25.22 11.64 25.56
N VAL A 643 -25.43 12.89 26.04
CA VAL A 643 -24.39 13.63 26.75
C VAL A 643 -23.94 12.86 28.00
N PHE A 644 -24.89 12.41 28.81
CA PHE A 644 -24.63 11.63 30.03
C PHE A 644 -24.05 10.24 29.76
N THR A 645 -24.30 9.70 28.58
CA THR A 645 -23.76 8.39 28.18
C THR A 645 -22.35 8.49 27.63
N LYS A 646 -22.08 9.52 26.80
CA LYS A 646 -20.82 9.65 26.04
C LYS A 646 -19.70 10.30 26.84
N TYR A 647 -20.02 11.19 27.77
CA TYR A 647 -19.03 12.01 28.48
C TYR A 647 -18.84 11.57 29.93
N SER A 648 -17.65 11.72 30.45
CA SER A 648 -17.34 11.55 31.88
C SER A 648 -17.99 12.66 32.69
N ALA A 649 -18.08 12.48 34.01
CA ALA A 649 -18.62 13.50 34.90
C ALA A 649 -17.83 14.83 34.82
N SER A 650 -16.52 14.77 34.82
CA SER A 650 -15.64 15.95 34.67
C SER A 650 -15.80 16.64 33.31
N GLU A 651 -15.92 15.87 32.22
CA GLU A 651 -16.16 16.47 30.90
C GLU A 651 -17.51 17.20 30.84
N ILE A 652 -18.60 16.59 31.36
CA ILE A 652 -19.91 17.25 31.43
C ILE A 652 -19.86 18.55 32.21
N ILE A 653 -19.16 18.54 33.36
CA ILE A 653 -18.97 19.73 34.17
C ILE A 653 -18.24 20.83 33.41
N ASN A 654 -17.17 20.45 32.69
CA ASN A 654 -16.38 21.40 31.87
C ASN A 654 -17.17 21.94 30.68
N LEU A 655 -17.91 21.09 29.94
CA LEU A 655 -18.82 21.53 28.89
C LEU A 655 -19.82 22.54 29.40
N SER A 656 -20.37 22.28 30.59
CA SER A 656 -21.37 23.14 31.21
C SER A 656 -20.78 24.47 31.72
N LYS A 657 -19.53 24.49 32.26
CA LYS A 657 -18.85 25.72 32.65
C LYS A 657 -18.63 26.65 31.43
N VAL A 658 -18.12 26.09 30.32
CA VAL A 658 -17.93 26.87 29.10
C VAL A 658 -19.25 27.39 28.56
N ALA A 659 -20.29 26.53 28.51
CA ALA A 659 -21.60 26.94 28.06
C ALA A 659 -22.22 28.03 28.95
N ASP A 660 -22.03 27.97 30.27
CA ASP A 660 -22.58 28.98 31.21
C ASP A 660 -21.91 30.36 31.02
N SER A 661 -20.60 30.42 30.85
CA SER A 661 -19.85 31.66 30.60
C SER A 661 -19.99 32.22 29.18
N LEU A 662 -20.69 31.48 28.27
CA LEU A 662 -20.75 31.84 26.87
C LEU A 662 -21.56 33.11 26.59
N ASN A 663 -20.92 34.16 26.07
CA ASN A 663 -21.55 35.37 25.58
C ASN A 663 -21.63 35.40 24.04
N GLU A 664 -20.58 34.96 23.39
CA GLU A 664 -20.46 34.86 21.92
C GLU A 664 -20.01 33.44 21.52
N THR A 665 -20.02 33.13 20.23
CA THR A 665 -19.55 31.85 19.74
C THR A 665 -18.06 31.66 20.04
N GLU A 666 -17.71 30.61 20.76
CA GLU A 666 -16.33 30.24 21.09
C GLU A 666 -15.91 28.99 20.30
N ILE A 667 -14.70 29.02 19.78
CA ILE A 667 -14.12 27.90 19.00
C ILE A 667 -12.77 27.51 19.60
N PHE A 668 -12.66 26.24 19.96
CA PHE A 668 -11.43 25.62 20.42
C PHE A 668 -10.91 24.64 19.37
N ILE A 669 -9.64 24.75 19.00
CA ILE A 669 -9.00 23.87 18.04
C ILE A 669 -7.90 23.08 18.72
N ASN A 670 -7.93 21.76 18.60
CA ASN A 670 -6.87 20.86 18.99
C ASN A 670 -6.31 20.18 17.74
N ASN A 671 -5.00 20.21 17.56
CA ASN A 671 -4.29 19.69 16.39
C ASN A 671 -3.07 18.85 16.79
N THR A 672 -3.11 18.19 17.94
CA THR A 672 -1.95 17.43 18.46
C THR A 672 -1.72 16.11 17.72
N LYS A 673 -2.77 15.34 17.45
CA LYS A 673 -2.74 14.10 16.67
C LYS A 673 -3.52 14.26 15.38
N ASN A 674 -4.74 14.73 15.48
CA ASN A 674 -5.66 15.02 14.39
C ASN A 674 -6.35 16.34 14.69
N LEU A 675 -6.84 17.01 13.65
CA LEU A 675 -7.62 18.24 13.81
C LEU A 675 -8.95 17.91 14.49
N SER A 676 -9.20 18.58 15.62
CA SER A 676 -10.49 18.54 16.33
C SER A 676 -10.94 19.98 16.60
N ILE A 677 -12.16 20.29 16.21
CA ILE A 677 -12.77 21.61 16.39
C ILE A 677 -13.96 21.45 17.31
N GLN A 678 -13.96 22.22 18.41
CA GLN A 678 -15.08 22.30 19.35
C GLN A 678 -15.67 23.71 19.28
N ILE A 679 -16.98 23.79 19.10
CA ILE A 679 -17.69 25.06 18.95
C ILE A 679 -18.78 25.14 20.02
N TYR A 680 -18.81 26.22 20.76
CA TYR A 680 -19.89 26.56 21.66
C TYR A 680 -20.60 27.79 21.09
N THR A 681 -21.94 27.77 20.99
CA THR A 681 -22.68 28.86 20.41
C THR A 681 -24.11 28.93 20.97
N ASN A 682 -24.64 30.13 21.02
CA ASN A 682 -26.04 30.42 21.37
C ASN A 682 -26.83 30.93 20.14
N LYS A 683 -26.23 30.88 18.94
CA LYS A 683 -26.85 31.30 17.69
C LYS A 683 -27.45 30.12 16.95
N SER A 684 -28.38 30.39 16.01
CA SER A 684 -28.90 29.38 15.10
C SER A 684 -27.75 28.83 14.27
N LEU A 685 -27.70 27.50 14.10
CA LEU A 685 -26.62 26.79 13.45
C LEU A 685 -26.87 26.70 11.94
N ASN A 686 -25.93 27.14 11.13
CA ASN A 686 -25.86 26.81 9.71
C ASN A 686 -24.83 25.73 9.46
N LEU A 687 -25.20 24.48 9.78
CA LEU A 687 -24.29 23.32 9.67
C LEU A 687 -23.98 22.96 8.23
N SER A 688 -24.92 23.18 7.33
CA SER A 688 -24.69 22.95 5.89
C SER A 688 -23.58 23.87 5.36
N ALA A 689 -23.58 25.15 5.71
CA ALA A 689 -22.54 26.10 5.32
C ALA A 689 -21.19 25.74 5.94
N LEU A 690 -21.17 25.38 7.22
CA LEU A 690 -19.96 24.94 7.92
C LEU A 690 -19.34 23.73 7.22
N LEU A 691 -20.12 22.69 6.98
CA LEU A 691 -19.64 21.46 6.33
C LEU A 691 -19.26 21.66 4.86
N TYR A 692 -19.88 22.60 4.16
CA TYR A 692 -19.51 22.96 2.80
C TYR A 692 -18.09 23.57 2.74
N GLU A 693 -17.80 24.51 3.62
CA GLU A 693 -16.47 25.14 3.69
C GLU A 693 -15.39 24.17 4.20
N PHE A 694 -15.78 23.24 5.06
CA PHE A 694 -14.88 22.17 5.55
C PHE A 694 -14.83 20.92 4.67
N ALA A 695 -15.51 20.88 3.53
CA ALA A 695 -15.53 19.73 2.60
C ALA A 695 -14.15 19.40 1.98
N LYS A 696 -13.13 20.25 2.18
CA LYS A 696 -11.74 19.98 1.81
C LYS A 696 -10.99 19.13 2.85
N PHE A 697 -11.54 18.99 4.06
CA PHE A 697 -10.96 18.19 5.13
C PHE A 697 -11.71 16.86 5.23
N ASP A 698 -10.98 15.81 5.58
CA ASP A 698 -11.55 14.47 5.76
C ASP A 698 -12.21 14.37 7.14
N LEU A 699 -13.51 14.70 7.19
CA LEU A 699 -14.33 14.64 8.40
C LEU A 699 -14.57 13.19 8.81
N ALA A 700 -14.19 12.82 10.03
CA ALA A 700 -14.39 11.48 10.60
C ALA A 700 -15.61 11.41 11.51
N TYR A 701 -15.86 12.48 12.25
CA TYR A 701 -16.89 12.51 13.29
C TYR A 701 -17.46 13.89 13.48
N MET A 702 -18.76 13.92 13.76
CA MET A 702 -19.48 15.13 14.17
C MET A 702 -20.47 14.79 15.27
N GLU A 703 -20.59 15.65 16.25
CA GLU A 703 -21.67 15.60 17.25
C GLU A 703 -22.17 17.00 17.58
N ILE A 704 -23.45 17.07 17.92
CA ILE A 704 -24.13 18.30 18.20
C ILE A 704 -25.07 18.03 19.38
N PHE A 705 -24.96 18.82 20.46
CA PHE A 705 -25.82 18.73 21.61
C PHE A 705 -26.35 20.08 22.00
N GLU A 706 -27.65 20.18 22.22
CA GLU A 706 -28.22 21.26 23.01
C GLU A 706 -27.93 20.97 24.49
N LEU A 707 -27.24 21.87 25.14
CA LEU A 707 -26.93 21.74 26.57
C LEU A 707 -28.06 22.32 27.42
N PHE A 708 -28.14 23.63 27.56
CA PHE A 708 -29.21 24.34 28.26
C PHE A 708 -29.35 25.76 27.69
N GLU A 709 -30.51 26.38 27.84
CA GLU A 709 -30.78 27.75 27.44
C GLU A 709 -30.45 28.05 25.97
N LYS A 710 -30.76 27.10 25.07
CA LYS A 710 -30.45 27.15 23.64
C LYS A 710 -28.95 27.34 23.32
N LYS A 711 -28.07 26.89 24.19
CA LYS A 711 -26.64 26.84 23.97
C LYS A 711 -26.25 25.46 23.39
N PHE A 712 -25.52 25.47 22.30
CA PHE A 712 -25.13 24.26 21.59
C PHE A 712 -23.63 24.01 21.72
N TYR A 713 -23.30 22.74 21.86
CA TYR A 713 -21.93 22.24 21.72
C TYR A 713 -21.84 21.41 20.45
N ILE A 714 -20.88 21.72 19.59
CA ILE A 714 -20.58 21.01 18.35
C ILE A 714 -19.14 20.56 18.41
N ARG A 715 -18.89 19.31 18.03
CA ARG A 715 -17.55 18.76 17.86
C ARG A 715 -17.39 18.18 16.46
N LEU A 716 -16.29 18.53 15.81
CA LEU A 716 -15.86 18.02 14.50
C LEU A 716 -14.47 17.43 14.65
N ASP A 717 -14.31 16.17 14.39
CA ASP A 717 -13.02 15.48 14.38
C ASP A 717 -12.67 15.03 12.94
N PHE A 718 -11.44 15.31 12.51
CA PHE A 718 -10.96 15.04 11.16
C PHE A 718 -9.85 14.00 11.18
N ASN A 719 -9.67 13.24 10.07
CA ASN A 719 -8.62 12.24 9.93
C ASN A 719 -7.23 12.82 9.63
N GLN A 720 -7.10 14.13 9.54
CA GLN A 720 -5.87 14.83 9.17
C GLN A 720 -5.52 15.96 10.13
N ASN A 721 -4.26 16.37 10.09
CA ASN A 721 -3.78 17.59 10.77
C ASN A 721 -3.71 18.75 9.78
N VAL A 722 -3.80 19.96 10.29
CA VAL A 722 -3.46 21.19 9.56
C VAL A 722 -2.11 21.73 10.04
N LYS A 723 -1.44 22.50 9.20
CA LYS A 723 -0.19 23.14 9.57
C LYS A 723 -0.47 24.22 10.64
N ASN A 724 0.44 24.40 11.59
CA ASN A 724 0.20 25.34 12.70
C ASN A 724 -0.10 26.77 12.26
N HIS A 725 0.46 27.22 11.13
CA HIS A 725 0.17 28.57 10.59
C HIS A 725 -1.22 28.69 9.93
N GLU A 726 -1.91 27.58 9.71
CA GLU A 726 -3.27 27.54 9.13
C GLU A 726 -4.36 27.45 10.21
N LEU A 727 -4.00 27.24 11.48
CA LEU A 727 -4.96 27.06 12.57
C LEU A 727 -5.86 28.29 12.76
N GLU A 728 -5.29 29.49 12.74
CA GLU A 728 -6.05 30.73 12.87
C GLU A 728 -7.01 30.95 11.69
N ASN A 729 -6.54 30.66 10.47
CA ASN A 729 -7.41 30.71 9.29
C ASN A 729 -8.54 29.68 9.38
N THR A 730 -8.30 28.51 9.94
CA THR A 730 -9.33 27.47 10.16
C THR A 730 -10.38 27.95 11.15
N LYS A 731 -9.98 28.65 12.22
CA LYS A 731 -10.87 29.26 13.20
C LYS A 731 -11.74 30.37 12.57
N ILE A 732 -11.12 31.26 11.80
CA ILE A 732 -11.82 32.33 11.09
C ILE A 732 -12.82 31.74 10.08
N LEU A 733 -12.44 30.67 9.38
CA LEU A 733 -13.32 29.99 8.44
C LEU A 733 -14.55 29.42 9.16
N ALA A 734 -14.36 28.76 10.30
CA ALA A 734 -15.47 28.22 11.09
C ALA A 734 -16.42 29.32 11.57
N LEU A 735 -15.90 30.43 12.08
CA LEU A 735 -16.71 31.58 12.52
C LEU A 735 -17.51 32.21 11.36
N LYS A 736 -16.86 32.39 10.21
CA LYS A 736 -17.54 32.96 9.01
C LYS A 736 -18.65 32.05 8.51
N SER A 737 -18.41 30.74 8.48
CA SER A 737 -19.37 29.75 8.00
C SER A 737 -20.61 29.68 8.88
N LEU A 738 -20.46 29.72 10.20
CA LEU A 738 -21.57 29.72 11.14
C LEU A 738 -22.43 30.99 11.08
N ASN A 739 -21.81 32.13 10.76
CA ASN A 739 -22.49 33.44 10.65
C ASN A 739 -22.99 33.73 9.23
N SER A 740 -22.85 32.80 8.28
CA SER A 740 -23.26 32.99 6.89
C SER A 740 -24.79 32.90 6.73
N GLU A 741 -25.42 33.99 6.32
CA GLU A 741 -26.83 34.00 5.92
C GLU A 741 -27.05 33.44 4.49
N VAL A 742 -26.02 33.30 3.70
CA VAL A 742 -26.08 32.83 2.32
C VAL A 742 -26.09 31.31 2.32
N LEU A 743 -27.25 30.70 2.13
CA LEU A 743 -27.45 29.31 1.81
C LEU A 743 -26.87 29.05 0.41
N ARG A 744 -25.60 28.63 0.35
CA ARG A 744 -25.08 27.94 -0.84
C ARG A 744 -25.74 26.58 -0.86
N GLU A 745 -26.65 26.33 -1.80
CA GLU A 745 -27.22 24.99 -1.92
C GLU A 745 -26.12 24.03 -2.40
N PRO A 746 -25.77 23.03 -1.59
CA PRO A 746 -24.85 21.99 -2.04
C PRO A 746 -25.50 21.22 -3.20
N LEU A 747 -24.67 20.81 -4.15
CA LEU A 747 -25.14 19.96 -5.25
C LEU A 747 -25.70 18.65 -4.70
N LYS A 748 -26.85 18.22 -5.23
CA LYS A 748 -27.46 16.93 -4.86
C LYS A 748 -26.49 15.81 -5.20
N PRO A 749 -26.07 14.98 -4.23
CA PRO A 749 -25.18 13.85 -4.50
C PRO A 749 -25.95 12.74 -5.21
N ASN A 750 -25.23 11.88 -5.94
CA ASN A 750 -25.80 10.70 -6.56
C ASN A 750 -25.80 9.54 -5.55
N ILE A 751 -26.98 9.25 -4.97
CA ILE A 751 -27.19 8.17 -4.01
C ILE A 751 -28.32 7.28 -4.51
N ASN A 752 -28.05 5.98 -4.67
CA ASN A 752 -29.05 5.01 -5.06
C ASN A 752 -29.89 4.54 -3.86
N LYS A 753 -31.07 4.01 -4.11
CA LYS A 753 -32.00 3.55 -3.08
C LYS A 753 -31.43 2.43 -2.20
N ASP A 754 -30.59 1.56 -2.73
CA ASP A 754 -29.90 0.48 -2.04
C ASP A 754 -28.68 0.95 -1.22
N GLU A 755 -28.21 2.17 -1.43
CA GLU A 755 -27.10 2.79 -0.71
C GLU A 755 -27.54 3.54 0.54
N ILE A 756 -28.84 3.64 0.81
CA ILE A 756 -29.42 4.37 1.94
C ILE A 756 -30.37 3.49 2.75
N ASN A 757 -30.28 3.56 4.07
CA ASN A 757 -31.18 2.86 4.98
C ASN A 757 -31.60 3.79 6.13
N PHE A 758 -32.90 3.94 6.33
CA PHE A 758 -33.47 4.77 7.37
C PHE A 758 -34.32 3.94 8.35
N GLU A 759 -33.80 3.78 9.57
CA GLU A 759 -34.43 3.00 10.66
C GLU A 759 -35.09 3.94 11.66
N LEU A 760 -36.41 4.17 11.53
CA LEU A 760 -37.20 5.00 12.44
C LEU A 760 -37.25 4.43 13.87
N ASN A 761 -37.26 3.10 14.01
CA ASN A 761 -37.36 2.43 15.29
C ASN A 761 -36.01 1.95 15.83
N HIS A 762 -34.95 2.74 15.62
CA HIS A 762 -33.61 2.40 16.07
C HIS A 762 -33.48 2.40 17.60
N SER A 763 -33.89 3.46 18.28
CA SER A 763 -33.98 3.53 19.73
C SER A 763 -35.23 4.30 20.14
N LYS A 764 -35.45 4.48 21.45
CA LYS A 764 -36.60 5.24 21.95
C LYS A 764 -36.52 6.71 21.52
N ASP A 765 -35.37 7.30 21.60
CA ASP A 765 -35.17 8.74 21.41
C ASP A 765 -34.59 9.12 20.03
N TYR A 766 -34.06 8.17 19.30
CA TYR A 766 -33.35 8.43 18.03
C TYR A 766 -33.76 7.51 16.90
N ALA A 767 -33.82 8.05 15.68
CA ALA A 767 -33.82 7.32 14.42
C ALA A 767 -32.40 7.26 13.86
N LYS A 768 -32.12 6.25 13.03
CA LYS A 768 -30.82 6.04 12.39
C LYS A 768 -30.93 6.13 10.89
N LEU A 769 -30.13 6.99 10.27
CA LEU A 769 -29.93 7.03 8.83
C LEU A 769 -28.52 6.53 8.53
N SER A 770 -28.42 5.56 7.61
CA SER A 770 -27.14 5.04 7.14
C SER A 770 -27.01 5.27 5.64
N ILE A 771 -25.89 5.82 5.19
CA ILE A 771 -25.58 6.07 3.78
C ILE A 771 -24.26 5.36 3.44
N ASN A 772 -24.26 4.50 2.41
CA ASN A 772 -23.11 3.76 1.96
C ASN A 772 -22.93 3.96 0.42
N ALA A 773 -22.44 5.11 0.04
CA ALA A 773 -22.37 5.56 -1.34
C ALA A 773 -20.94 5.87 -1.79
N LYS A 774 -20.76 6.20 -3.06
CA LYS A 774 -19.50 6.75 -3.57
C LYS A 774 -19.22 8.08 -2.87
N ASP A 775 -17.95 8.33 -2.52
CA ASP A 775 -17.57 9.61 -1.93
C ASP A 775 -17.76 10.75 -2.92
N GLN A 776 -18.44 11.80 -2.50
CA GLN A 776 -18.77 12.97 -3.32
C GLN A 776 -18.58 14.23 -2.49
N ARG A 777 -17.84 15.16 -3.04
CA ARG A 777 -17.59 16.44 -2.36
C ARG A 777 -18.91 17.16 -2.08
N GLY A 778 -19.12 17.53 -0.83
CA GLY A 778 -20.34 18.23 -0.41
C GLY A 778 -21.50 17.32 0.00
N LEU A 779 -21.36 15.98 -0.06
CA LEU A 779 -22.39 15.02 0.35
C LEU A 779 -22.91 15.32 1.76
N MET A 780 -22.00 15.54 2.72
CA MET A 780 -22.37 15.84 4.11
C MET A 780 -23.12 17.18 4.24
N ALA A 781 -22.67 18.19 3.53
CA ALA A 781 -23.32 19.50 3.50
C ALA A 781 -24.74 19.38 2.92
N TYR A 782 -24.93 18.56 1.89
CA TYR A 782 -26.24 18.31 1.31
C TYR A 782 -27.16 17.56 2.27
N VAL A 783 -26.69 16.48 2.89
CA VAL A 783 -27.49 15.74 3.87
C VAL A 783 -27.93 16.63 5.01
N MET A 784 -27.02 17.46 5.53
CA MET A 784 -27.39 18.44 6.58
C MET A 784 -28.36 19.50 6.09
N SER A 785 -28.25 19.95 4.83
CA SER A 785 -29.21 20.90 4.27
C SER A 785 -30.63 20.34 4.15
N VAL A 786 -30.77 19.03 3.91
CA VAL A 786 -32.09 18.36 3.92
C VAL A 786 -32.69 18.36 5.32
N PHE A 787 -31.88 18.02 6.34
CA PHE A 787 -32.38 18.03 7.72
C PHE A 787 -32.70 19.44 8.22
N ASP A 788 -31.87 20.44 7.90
CA ASP A 788 -32.10 21.86 8.23
C ASP A 788 -33.39 22.34 7.60
N ARG A 789 -33.65 22.02 6.32
CA ARG A 789 -34.92 22.40 5.61
C ARG A 789 -36.16 21.78 6.24
N LEU A 790 -36.04 20.54 6.71
CA LEU A 790 -37.15 19.81 7.32
C LEU A 790 -37.26 20.05 8.82
N HIS A 791 -36.37 20.86 9.38
CA HIS A 791 -36.28 21.20 10.81
C HIS A 791 -36.10 19.97 11.72
N PHE A 792 -35.25 19.01 11.30
CA PHE A 792 -34.85 17.88 12.13
C PHE A 792 -33.45 18.08 12.69
N GLN A 793 -33.27 17.72 13.95
CA GLN A 793 -32.00 17.84 14.63
C GLN A 793 -31.17 16.53 14.49
N VAL A 794 -30.04 16.64 13.85
CA VAL A 794 -29.03 15.58 13.85
C VAL A 794 -28.18 15.74 15.11
N THR A 795 -28.15 14.71 15.96
CA THR A 795 -27.40 14.73 17.22
C THR A 795 -26.00 14.22 17.07
N SER A 796 -25.77 13.28 16.20
CA SER A 796 -24.41 12.82 15.86
C SER A 796 -24.33 12.25 14.45
N ALA A 797 -23.16 12.40 13.83
CA ALA A 797 -22.83 11.72 12.60
C ALA A 797 -21.44 11.09 12.69
N ARG A 798 -21.32 9.89 12.17
CA ARG A 798 -20.05 9.18 11.98
C ARG A 798 -19.80 9.06 10.51
N ILE A 799 -18.62 9.45 10.07
CA ILE A 799 -18.24 9.52 8.67
C ILE A 799 -16.98 8.69 8.50
N GLN A 800 -17.02 7.75 7.59
CA GLN A 800 -15.85 6.96 7.23
C GLN A 800 -15.71 6.96 5.72
N THR A 801 -14.72 7.66 5.20
CA THR A 801 -14.39 7.66 3.78
C THR A 801 -13.11 6.85 3.55
N VAL A 802 -13.17 5.90 2.63
CA VAL A 802 -12.02 5.09 2.23
C VAL A 802 -12.04 4.92 0.72
N LYS A 803 -10.97 5.34 0.06
CA LYS A 803 -10.71 5.20 -1.39
C LYS A 803 -11.92 5.46 -2.29
N ASN A 804 -12.71 6.47 -2.16
CA ASN A 804 -13.86 6.77 -3.01
C ASN A 804 -15.21 6.20 -2.56
N ARG A 805 -15.33 5.54 -1.41
CA ARG A 805 -16.63 5.18 -0.82
C ARG A 805 -16.77 5.76 0.58
N THR A 806 -17.92 6.33 0.85
CA THR A 806 -18.24 6.86 2.17
C THR A 806 -19.31 6.01 2.85
N ARG A 807 -19.15 5.82 4.14
CA ARG A 807 -20.10 5.15 5.01
C ARG A 807 -20.45 6.09 6.14
N ASN A 808 -21.65 6.60 6.10
CA ASN A 808 -22.10 7.61 7.03
C ASN A 808 -23.26 7.07 7.86
N LEU A 809 -23.22 7.34 9.15
CA LEU A 809 -24.29 7.01 10.09
C LEU A 809 -24.71 8.28 10.81
N PHE A 810 -25.99 8.59 10.77
CA PHE A 810 -26.57 9.75 11.44
C PHE A 810 -27.58 9.27 12.50
N LEU A 811 -27.50 9.88 13.67
CA LEU A 811 -28.54 9.78 14.69
C LEU A 811 -29.36 11.07 14.69
N ILE A 812 -30.66 10.92 14.51
CA ILE A 812 -31.62 11.99 14.37
C ILE A 812 -32.57 11.92 15.55
N GLU A 813 -32.75 13.01 16.25
CA GLU A 813 -33.68 13.08 17.39
C GLU A 813 -35.12 12.86 16.91
N LYS A 814 -35.84 11.97 17.59
CA LYS A 814 -37.26 11.70 17.27
C LYS A 814 -38.14 12.83 17.75
N ASN A 815 -38.99 13.28 16.88
CA ASN A 815 -40.11 14.14 17.18
C ASN A 815 -41.36 13.62 16.44
N GLU A 816 -42.54 14.11 16.81
CA GLU A 816 -43.84 13.65 16.26
C GLU A 816 -43.93 13.77 14.71
N ARG A 817 -43.07 14.58 14.09
CA ARG A 817 -43.07 14.80 12.61
C ARG A 817 -42.16 13.82 11.88
N LEU A 818 -41.19 13.23 12.55
CA LEU A 818 -40.16 12.42 11.87
C LEU A 818 -40.75 11.18 11.21
N GLU A 819 -41.71 10.52 11.85
CA GLU A 819 -42.38 9.34 11.29
C GLU A 819 -43.15 9.66 10.02
N SER A 820 -43.86 10.79 9.99
CA SER A 820 -44.60 11.22 8.81
C SER A 820 -43.74 11.75 7.66
N LYS A 821 -42.48 12.15 7.93
CA LYS A 821 -41.57 12.76 6.98
C LYS A 821 -40.46 11.82 6.52
N GLY A 822 -40.42 10.58 7.00
CA GLY A 822 -39.35 9.62 6.67
C GLY A 822 -39.19 9.33 5.18
N GLU A 823 -40.30 9.16 4.46
CA GLU A 823 -40.29 8.98 3.00
C GLU A 823 -39.85 10.26 2.26
N GLU A 824 -40.20 11.43 2.75
CA GLU A 824 -39.78 12.70 2.18
C GLU A 824 -38.27 12.92 2.31
N ILE A 825 -37.71 12.57 3.48
CA ILE A 825 -36.25 12.57 3.69
C ILE A 825 -35.56 11.65 2.68
N LEU A 826 -36.05 10.44 2.52
CA LEU A 826 -35.46 9.48 1.56
C LEU A 826 -35.54 9.98 0.12
N ASN A 827 -36.69 10.52 -0.31
CA ASN A 827 -36.88 11.04 -1.66
C ASN A 827 -36.01 12.27 -1.97
N LEU A 828 -35.70 13.08 -0.96
CA LEU A 828 -34.79 14.23 -1.11
C LEU A 828 -33.33 13.77 -1.23
N LEU A 829 -32.95 12.68 -0.57
CA LEU A 829 -31.58 12.18 -0.54
C LEU A 829 -31.26 11.26 -1.72
N ILE A 830 -32.22 10.51 -2.25
CA ILE A 830 -32.02 9.59 -3.37
C ILE A 830 -32.00 10.40 -4.69
N SER A 831 -31.07 10.05 -5.58
CA SER A 831 -31.08 10.52 -6.97
C SER A 831 -32.11 9.74 -7.78
N GLU A 832 -32.85 10.43 -8.65
CA GLU A 832 -33.83 9.82 -9.56
C GLU A 832 -33.17 8.81 -10.50
#